data_8da1e29b1b19232b1274709bd1b745cb
#
_entry.id   8da1e29b1b19232b1274709bd1b745cb
#
_cell.length_a   1.000
_cell.length_b   1.000
_cell.length_c   1.000
_cell.angle_alpha   90.00
_cell.angle_beta   90.00
_cell.angle_gamma   90.00
#
_symmetry.space_group_name_H-M   'P 1'
#
loop_
_entity.id
_entity.type
_entity.pdbx_description
1 polymer ?
#
loop_
_entity_poly.entity_id
_entity_poly.type
_entity_poly.pdbx_seq_one_letter_code
_entity_poly.pdbx_strand_id
1 'polypeptide(L)'
;MKQYLEFKAKHPDAILLFRVGDFYETFSDDAIAASEILGITLTRRANGSAMHVELAGFPHHALDTYLPKLVRAGRRVAICDQLEDPKLTKKLVKRGITELVTPGVVLGDNVLRSKENNYLAAVWLSSDGAMGSVSLLDISTGEFVVSEGTPEHIEKLLSSYQPKEVLVERTTRSLFDKAIGYRGFIFEVEDWTFAVENNRSKLTAHFGLHTLKGLGLEQRPASIAAAGAILNYLELTSHHELGHITTLRSIDRLSYMRLDGFTFRSLEILAPMNREEGKSLLDIIDHTQTAMGGRLLRHWLSFPLIDLTEIHRRQAIVTELVRSTELRRTTTELLIGIGDLERMASKAVVGRISPREVRQLASSLTQVEQIGALLSASPSPELQGIASRLQPMGDLITDIEGTLTEEPPAALGRGTTIAPGVSSELDELRRLSSHGKDYLLELQRRESERTGIPSLKVSYNNVFGYYIEVRSAHNDKVPEDWTRKQTLANAERYIFPELKEYEEKILGAEERIAALEGQLYSALLARLSRFVRPLQQDARVIAELDCLTSLSEVAVTERYVCPVVDDGLTIDIRSGRHPVIEKQLPFGQSYVPNDVHLDEEETQIMVITGPNMSGKSALLRQTALIVLLAQIGSFVPAEAAHLGLTDGIFTRVGASDNISRGESTFMVEMQEAASILNALTPRSLVLFDELGRGTSTYDGISIAWAIIEYLHDNPHGRPKTLFATHYHELNDLEGRLERVKNYNVSAREIEGRMLFLRKLVRGGSEHSFGIQVARLGGMPRSITQRATDILSQLESAHIHQVTGLSSEVKVSRAATPSTTEPSSSITGGVQMSFFQLDDPVLSDIRERLLTVNIDSLTPLEALNKLSEIQRLLKTP
;
A
#
# COMPACT_ATOMS: atom_id res chain seq x y z
N MET A 1 17.96 28.16 23.36
CA MET A 1 19.04 27.47 22.61
C MET A 1 19.71 26.33 23.41
N LYS A 2 20.26 26.52 24.64
CA LYS A 2 20.94 25.42 25.36
C LYS A 2 20.02 24.19 25.52
N GLN A 3 18.79 24.34 26.03
CA GLN A 3 17.83 23.23 26.14
C GLN A 3 17.49 22.59 24.75
N TYR A 4 17.36 23.41 23.71
CA TYR A 4 17.12 22.89 22.36
C TYR A 4 18.25 21.98 21.90
N LEU A 5 19.49 22.43 22.02
CA LEU A 5 20.66 21.65 21.61
C LEU A 5 20.83 20.36 22.44
N GLU A 6 20.47 20.38 23.73
CA GLU A 6 20.48 19.18 24.58
C GLU A 6 19.47 18.12 24.11
N PHE A 7 18.26 18.53 23.69
CA PHE A 7 17.27 17.61 23.13
C PHE A 7 17.63 17.16 21.71
N LYS A 8 18.13 18.09 20.88
CA LYS A 8 18.59 17.77 19.52
C LYS A 8 19.74 16.76 19.49
N ALA A 9 20.68 16.87 20.43
CA ALA A 9 21.76 15.90 20.56
C ALA A 9 21.30 14.48 20.89
N LYS A 10 20.11 14.32 21.54
CA LYS A 10 19.50 13.02 21.81
C LYS A 10 18.74 12.46 20.63
N HIS A 11 18.24 13.30 19.74
CA HIS A 11 17.45 12.94 18.56
C HIS A 11 17.98 13.67 17.31
N PRO A 12 19.20 13.38 16.87
CA PRO A 12 19.86 14.11 15.80
C PRO A 12 19.17 13.95 14.45
N ASP A 13 18.47 12.85 14.25
CA ASP A 13 17.76 12.43 13.04
C ASP A 13 16.31 12.92 12.97
N ALA A 14 15.77 13.51 14.04
CA ALA A 14 14.41 14.01 14.09
C ALA A 14 14.34 15.53 14.00
N ILE A 15 13.36 16.08 13.30
CA ILE A 15 13.03 17.51 13.37
C ILE A 15 12.49 17.81 14.76
N LEU A 16 13.14 18.69 15.50
CA LEU A 16 12.73 19.05 16.84
C LEU A 16 11.77 20.23 16.83
N LEU A 17 10.51 19.98 17.13
CA LEU A 17 9.50 21.00 17.37
C LEU A 17 9.54 21.41 18.83
N PHE A 18 10.13 22.56 19.12
CA PHE A 18 10.40 23.02 20.46
C PHE A 18 9.42 24.11 20.89
N ARG A 19 8.62 23.86 21.93
CA ARG A 19 7.60 24.79 22.42
C ARG A 19 8.20 26.04 23.06
N VAL A 20 7.93 27.20 22.46
CA VAL A 20 8.31 28.52 22.98
C VAL A 20 7.07 29.40 23.05
N GLY A 21 6.51 29.55 24.25
CA GLY A 21 5.22 30.24 24.42
C GLY A 21 4.11 29.59 23.61
N ASP A 22 3.51 30.37 22.72
CA ASP A 22 2.40 29.90 21.86
C ASP A 22 2.84 29.31 20.51
N PHE A 23 4.17 29.11 20.30
CA PHE A 23 4.71 28.58 19.05
C PHE A 23 5.50 27.30 19.28
N TYR A 24 5.49 26.43 18.28
CA TYR A 24 6.55 25.45 18.05
C TYR A 24 7.59 26.08 17.14
N GLU A 25 8.82 26.20 17.64
CA GLU A 25 9.97 26.73 16.92
C GLU A 25 10.96 25.59 16.62
N THR A 26 11.59 25.68 15.46
CA THR A 26 12.68 24.79 15.06
C THR A 26 13.85 25.62 14.53
N PHE A 27 15.11 25.13 14.68
CA PHE A 27 16.31 25.92 14.43
C PHE A 27 17.28 25.18 13.51
N SER A 28 18.20 25.94 12.90
CA SER A 28 19.28 25.44 12.02
C SER A 28 18.73 24.58 10.86
N ASP A 29 19.33 23.41 10.60
CA ASP A 29 18.94 22.51 9.52
C ASP A 29 17.47 22.04 9.62
N ASP A 30 16.97 21.86 10.85
CA ASP A 30 15.57 21.52 11.08
C ASP A 30 14.62 22.65 10.60
N ALA A 31 15.03 23.91 10.78
CA ALA A 31 14.23 25.06 10.33
C ALA A 31 14.20 25.13 8.80
N ILE A 32 15.32 24.86 8.14
CA ILE A 32 15.40 24.83 6.67
C ILE A 32 14.49 23.74 6.13
N ALA A 33 14.64 22.50 6.64
CA ALA A 33 13.83 21.36 6.23
C ALA A 33 12.33 21.57 6.52
N ALA A 34 11.98 22.09 7.68
CA ALA A 34 10.60 22.39 8.03
C ALA A 34 9.99 23.48 7.16
N SER A 35 10.73 24.57 6.88
CA SER A 35 10.29 25.64 6.00
C SER A 35 10.00 25.14 4.59
N GLU A 36 10.88 24.31 4.04
CA GLU A 36 10.73 23.73 2.70
C GLU A 36 9.50 22.83 2.60
N ILE A 37 9.33 21.89 3.57
CA ILE A 37 8.22 20.93 3.56
C ILE A 37 6.88 21.59 3.86
N LEU A 38 6.84 22.51 4.81
CA LEU A 38 5.60 23.12 5.29
C LEU A 38 5.16 24.34 4.48
N GLY A 39 6.07 24.95 3.73
CA GLY A 39 5.83 26.20 3.03
C GLY A 39 5.70 27.40 3.99
N ILE A 40 6.35 27.36 5.17
CA ILE A 40 6.38 28.45 6.15
C ILE A 40 7.62 29.31 6.03
N THR A 41 7.55 30.54 6.52
CA THR A 41 8.63 31.53 6.38
C THR A 41 9.86 31.10 7.18
N LEU A 42 11.02 31.01 6.51
CA LEU A 42 12.31 30.86 7.13
C LEU A 42 12.83 32.24 7.55
N THR A 43 13.10 32.42 8.83
CA THR A 43 13.65 33.65 9.44
C THR A 43 15.00 33.41 10.07
N ARG A 44 15.64 34.45 10.54
CA ARG A 44 16.91 34.35 11.29
C ARG A 44 16.80 35.01 12.65
N ARG A 45 17.28 34.34 13.67
CA ARG A 45 17.30 34.84 15.03
C ARG A 45 18.76 35.09 15.46
N ALA A 46 19.02 36.28 16.01
CA ALA A 46 20.32 36.58 16.61
C ALA A 46 20.52 35.75 17.88
N ASN A 47 21.63 35.02 17.96
CA ASN A 47 22.01 34.22 19.12
C ASN A 47 23.35 34.75 19.67
N GLY A 48 23.29 35.80 20.50
CA GLY A 48 24.47 36.53 20.98
C GLY A 48 25.05 37.49 19.95
N SER A 49 26.26 38.00 20.17
CA SER A 49 26.83 39.11 19.43
C SER A 49 27.36 38.81 18.03
N ALA A 50 27.35 37.56 17.56
CA ALA A 50 28.02 37.22 16.31
C ALA A 50 27.38 36.08 15.45
N MET A 51 26.31 35.43 15.89
CA MET A 51 25.77 34.27 15.17
C MET A 51 24.28 34.42 14.93
N HIS A 52 23.89 34.35 13.66
CA HIS A 52 22.49 34.20 13.26
C HIS A 52 22.17 32.70 13.07
N VAL A 53 21.04 32.25 13.60
CA VAL A 53 20.55 30.89 13.46
C VAL A 53 19.23 30.94 12.71
N GLU A 54 19.08 30.10 11.71
CA GLU A 54 17.84 29.90 10.98
C GLU A 54 16.74 29.46 11.93
N LEU A 55 15.54 30.03 11.75
CA LEU A 55 14.36 29.80 12.57
C LEU A 55 13.14 29.66 11.68
N ALA A 56 12.36 28.59 11.89
CA ALA A 56 11.02 28.45 11.37
C ALA A 56 10.09 28.03 12.51
N GLY A 57 8.81 28.41 12.43
CA GLY A 57 7.87 28.02 13.47
C GLY A 57 6.43 28.31 13.08
N PHE A 58 5.53 27.72 13.82
CA PHE A 58 4.09 27.85 13.65
C PHE A 58 3.38 27.84 15.02
N PRO A 59 2.14 28.39 15.13
CA PRO A 59 1.39 28.41 16.36
C PRO A 59 1.14 26.99 16.89
N HIS A 60 1.28 26.75 18.18
CA HIS A 60 1.18 25.41 18.75
C HIS A 60 -0.19 24.73 18.49
N HIS A 61 -1.27 25.50 18.45
CA HIS A 61 -2.61 25.00 18.14
C HIS A 61 -2.77 24.53 16.69
N ALA A 62 -1.80 24.82 15.82
CA ALA A 62 -1.76 24.35 14.44
C ALA A 62 -0.90 23.08 14.24
N LEU A 63 -0.48 22.43 15.35
CA LEU A 63 0.32 21.19 15.28
C LEU A 63 -0.37 20.13 14.42
N ASP A 64 -1.67 19.92 14.61
CA ASP A 64 -2.47 18.95 13.84
C ASP A 64 -2.52 19.22 12.32
N THR A 65 -2.20 20.44 11.91
CA THR A 65 -2.13 20.81 10.48
C THR A 65 -0.76 20.60 9.88
N TYR A 66 0.30 20.85 10.64
CA TYR A 66 1.68 20.86 10.14
C TYR A 66 2.43 19.56 10.38
N LEU A 67 2.20 18.89 11.52
CA LEU A 67 2.82 17.60 11.84
C LEU A 67 2.57 16.53 10.74
N PRO A 68 1.33 16.39 10.21
CA PRO A 68 1.06 15.44 9.13
C PRO A 68 1.92 15.64 7.88
N LYS A 69 2.22 16.88 7.53
CA LYS A 69 3.04 17.19 6.35
C LYS A 69 4.49 16.75 6.52
N LEU A 70 5.07 16.96 7.70
CA LEU A 70 6.42 16.52 8.02
C LEU A 70 6.53 14.99 8.00
N VAL A 71 5.59 14.31 8.64
CA VAL A 71 5.57 12.84 8.74
C VAL A 71 5.34 12.20 7.36
N ARG A 72 4.41 12.73 6.55
CA ARG A 72 4.18 12.26 5.17
C ARG A 72 5.38 12.49 4.25
N ALA A 73 6.20 13.49 4.54
CA ALA A 73 7.48 13.71 3.85
C ALA A 73 8.60 12.77 4.34
N GLY A 74 8.25 11.75 5.16
CA GLY A 74 9.20 10.76 5.66
C GLY A 74 10.10 11.28 6.79
N ARG A 75 9.74 12.40 7.46
CA ARG A 75 10.54 12.95 8.54
C ARG A 75 10.08 12.44 9.90
N ARG A 76 11.03 12.12 10.75
CA ARG A 76 10.82 11.88 12.18
C ARG A 76 10.69 13.23 12.87
N VAL A 77 9.77 13.36 13.80
CA VAL A 77 9.46 14.64 14.47
C VAL A 77 9.43 14.43 15.98
N ALA A 78 10.32 15.08 16.69
CA ALA A 78 10.35 15.11 18.16
C ALA A 78 9.52 16.30 18.66
N ILE A 79 8.47 16.06 19.41
CA ILE A 79 7.62 17.10 20.01
C ILE A 79 8.15 17.36 21.42
N CYS A 80 8.65 18.58 21.63
CA CYS A 80 9.16 19.03 22.93
C CYS A 80 8.22 20.07 23.52
N ASP A 81 7.49 19.69 24.57
CA ASP A 81 6.49 20.55 25.21
C ASP A 81 6.93 21.02 26.59
N GLN A 82 6.18 21.98 27.16
CA GLN A 82 6.37 22.51 28.49
C GLN A 82 5.73 21.55 29.52
N LEU A 83 6.51 21.07 30.48
CA LEU A 83 6.05 20.13 31.51
C LEU A 83 5.51 20.85 32.75
N GLU A 84 5.64 22.17 32.79
CA GLU A 84 5.21 23.01 33.90
C GLU A 84 4.42 24.23 33.37
N ASP A 85 3.45 24.70 34.15
CA ASP A 85 2.72 25.92 33.80
C ASP A 85 3.67 27.14 33.93
N PRO A 86 3.85 27.92 32.83
CA PRO A 86 4.68 29.11 32.86
C PRO A 86 4.27 30.17 33.91
N LYS A 87 3.01 30.18 34.31
CA LYS A 87 2.45 31.13 35.31
C LYS A 87 2.89 30.79 36.74
N LEU A 88 3.20 29.54 37.00
CA LEU A 88 3.56 29.02 38.33
C LEU A 88 5.06 29.03 38.61
N THR A 89 5.90 29.25 37.61
CA THR A 89 7.36 29.22 37.81
C THR A 89 8.01 30.57 37.49
N LYS A 90 8.92 31.01 38.36
CA LYS A 90 9.78 32.18 38.13
C LYS A 90 11.11 31.81 37.44
N LYS A 91 11.37 30.51 37.25
CA LYS A 91 12.56 29.96 36.58
C LYS A 91 12.27 29.60 35.11
N LEU A 92 13.28 29.20 34.39
CA LEU A 92 13.13 28.66 33.05
C LEU A 92 12.20 27.43 33.07
N VAL A 93 11.08 27.47 32.35
CA VAL A 93 10.12 26.39 32.27
C VAL A 93 10.78 25.09 31.88
N LYS A 94 10.51 24.03 32.65
CA LYS A 94 10.99 22.68 32.33
C LYS A 94 10.27 22.16 31.10
N ARG A 95 11.04 21.62 30.17
CA ARG A 95 10.56 21.02 28.94
C ARG A 95 11.00 19.58 28.83
N GLY A 96 10.28 18.79 28.06
CA GLY A 96 10.61 17.40 27.78
C GLY A 96 10.04 16.98 26.43
N ILE A 97 10.63 15.95 25.86
CA ILE A 97 10.06 15.28 24.68
C ILE A 97 8.86 14.50 25.17
N THR A 98 7.69 14.87 24.68
CA THR A 98 6.42 14.21 25.01
C THR A 98 6.11 13.07 24.04
N GLU A 99 6.58 13.17 22.79
CA GLU A 99 6.34 12.18 21.77
C GLU A 99 7.39 12.29 20.65
N LEU A 100 7.83 11.16 20.13
CA LEU A 100 8.59 11.07 18.89
C LEU A 100 7.72 10.43 17.82
N VAL A 101 7.18 11.25 16.93
CA VAL A 101 6.32 10.79 15.83
C VAL A 101 7.18 10.41 14.65
N THR A 102 6.98 9.19 14.14
CA THR A 102 7.70 8.67 12.97
C THR A 102 6.71 8.17 11.92
N PRO A 103 7.12 7.98 10.67
CA PRO A 103 6.21 7.50 9.62
C PRO A 103 5.47 6.21 9.96
N GLY A 104 6.11 5.28 10.69
CA GLY A 104 5.54 4.01 11.11
C GLY A 104 4.73 4.08 12.42
N VAL A 105 4.88 5.16 13.20
CA VAL A 105 4.28 5.27 14.55
C VAL A 105 3.42 6.52 14.62
N VAL A 106 2.18 6.42 14.16
CA VAL A 106 1.20 7.51 14.11
C VAL A 106 -0.15 7.03 14.63
N LEU A 107 -0.77 7.82 15.51
CA LEU A 107 -2.12 7.59 16.04
C LEU A 107 -3.14 8.65 15.57
N GLY A 108 -2.68 9.78 15.05
CA GLY A 108 -3.53 10.89 14.64
C GLY A 108 -4.20 10.68 13.28
N ASP A 109 -5.54 10.78 13.22
CA ASP A 109 -6.32 10.59 11.98
C ASP A 109 -5.92 11.56 10.87
N ASN A 110 -5.41 12.75 11.21
CA ASN A 110 -4.98 13.75 10.22
C ASN A 110 -3.80 13.27 9.35
N VAL A 111 -3.02 12.29 9.84
CA VAL A 111 -1.89 11.68 9.11
C VAL A 111 -2.33 10.42 8.38
N LEU A 112 -3.17 9.61 9.03
CA LEU A 112 -3.60 8.30 8.58
C LEU A 112 -4.61 8.41 7.42
N ARG A 113 -4.55 7.46 6.51
CA ARG A 113 -5.63 7.22 5.56
C ARG A 113 -6.61 6.24 6.16
N SER A 114 -7.91 6.50 6.01
CA SER A 114 -8.94 5.70 6.69
C SER A 114 -8.91 4.22 6.28
N LYS A 115 -8.88 3.93 4.98
CA LYS A 115 -8.90 2.58 4.42
C LYS A 115 -7.50 1.96 4.20
N GLU A 116 -6.44 2.54 4.79
CA GLU A 116 -5.08 1.99 4.75
C GLU A 116 -4.54 1.77 6.15
N ASN A 117 -3.78 0.70 6.32
CA ASN A 117 -2.99 0.48 7.52
C ASN A 117 -1.71 1.31 7.50
N ASN A 118 -1.17 1.58 8.69
CA ASN A 118 0.09 2.32 8.85
C ASN A 118 1.11 1.42 9.57
N TYR A 119 1.71 0.51 8.82
CA TYR A 119 2.61 -0.47 9.40
C TYR A 119 3.99 0.09 9.69
N LEU A 120 4.47 -0.20 10.91
CA LEU A 120 5.87 -0.25 11.28
C LEU A 120 6.33 -1.69 11.10
N ALA A 121 7.45 -1.91 10.43
CA ALA A 121 8.06 -3.23 10.28
C ALA A 121 9.39 -3.31 11.03
N ALA A 122 9.76 -4.50 11.52
CA ALA A 122 11.10 -4.81 11.98
C ALA A 122 11.58 -6.08 11.28
N VAL A 123 12.76 -6.03 10.68
CA VAL A 123 13.34 -7.15 9.94
C VAL A 123 14.62 -7.60 10.64
N TRP A 124 14.64 -8.88 10.98
CA TRP A 124 15.83 -9.58 11.44
C TRP A 124 16.34 -10.51 10.35
N LEU A 125 17.64 -10.56 10.13
CA LEU A 125 18.29 -11.48 9.19
C LEU A 125 19.37 -12.30 9.90
N SER A 126 19.51 -13.58 9.52
CA SER A 126 20.63 -14.40 9.92
C SER A 126 21.94 -13.85 9.35
N SER A 127 23.05 -14.12 10.00
CA SER A 127 24.38 -13.60 9.62
C SER A 127 24.83 -14.03 8.23
N ASP A 128 24.35 -15.17 7.75
CA ASP A 128 24.58 -15.68 6.40
C ASP A 128 23.56 -15.18 5.35
N GLY A 129 22.53 -14.46 5.80
CA GLY A 129 21.45 -13.97 4.95
C GLY A 129 20.49 -15.03 4.41
N ALA A 130 20.61 -16.29 4.84
CA ALA A 130 19.78 -17.38 4.31
C ALA A 130 18.35 -17.38 4.85
N MET A 131 18.15 -16.88 6.08
CA MET A 131 16.87 -16.83 6.76
C MET A 131 16.62 -15.44 7.33
N GLY A 132 15.35 -15.09 7.45
CA GLY A 132 14.94 -13.84 8.08
C GLY A 132 13.59 -13.95 8.77
N SER A 133 13.26 -12.92 9.52
CA SER A 133 11.94 -12.72 10.09
C SER A 133 11.51 -11.27 9.93
N VAL A 134 10.23 -11.06 9.65
CA VAL A 134 9.61 -9.74 9.65
C VAL A 134 8.46 -9.71 10.63
N SER A 135 8.41 -8.67 11.41
CA SER A 135 7.26 -8.34 12.24
C SER A 135 6.67 -7.01 11.79
N LEU A 136 5.34 -6.91 11.75
CA LEU A 136 4.61 -5.73 11.31
C LEU A 136 3.57 -5.36 12.36
N LEU A 137 3.53 -4.09 12.73
CA LEU A 137 2.56 -3.53 13.67
C LEU A 137 1.90 -2.29 13.08
N ASP A 138 0.59 -2.25 13.08
CA ASP A 138 -0.17 -1.00 12.95
C ASP A 138 -0.62 -0.55 14.35
N ILE A 139 0.07 0.45 14.89
CA ILE A 139 -0.23 0.97 16.22
C ILE A 139 -1.63 1.60 16.31
N SER A 140 -2.18 2.07 15.19
CA SER A 140 -3.50 2.72 15.18
C SER A 140 -4.66 1.73 15.31
N THR A 141 -4.45 0.47 14.93
CA THR A 141 -5.47 -0.60 14.99
C THR A 141 -5.14 -1.68 16.03
N GLY A 142 -3.87 -1.79 16.41
CA GLY A 142 -3.36 -2.86 17.27
C GLY A 142 -3.12 -4.18 16.52
N GLU A 143 -3.14 -4.17 15.18
CA GLU A 143 -2.80 -5.34 14.39
C GLU A 143 -1.30 -5.60 14.44
N PHE A 144 -0.92 -6.79 14.96
CA PHE A 144 0.46 -7.20 15.14
C PHE A 144 0.67 -8.59 14.57
N VAL A 145 1.55 -8.70 13.58
CA VAL A 145 1.80 -9.95 12.85
C VAL A 145 3.30 -10.22 12.73
N VAL A 146 3.68 -11.50 12.59
CA VAL A 146 5.07 -11.91 12.42
C VAL A 146 5.14 -13.09 11.45
N SER A 147 6.24 -13.17 10.70
CA SER A 147 6.52 -14.31 9.80
C SER A 147 8.02 -14.56 9.70
N GLU A 148 8.39 -15.82 9.49
CA GLU A 148 9.77 -16.25 9.19
C GLU A 148 9.85 -16.87 7.82
N GLY A 149 10.98 -16.70 7.14
CA GLY A 149 11.22 -17.30 5.84
C GLY A 149 12.53 -16.86 5.20
N THR A 150 12.65 -17.15 3.92
CA THR A 150 13.77 -16.68 3.10
C THR A 150 13.67 -15.17 2.84
N PRO A 151 14.75 -14.50 2.41
CA PRO A 151 14.73 -13.08 2.05
C PRO A 151 13.65 -12.74 1.03
N GLU A 152 13.38 -13.60 0.06
CA GLU A 152 12.33 -13.40 -0.95
C GLU A 152 10.93 -13.40 -0.31
N HIS A 153 10.72 -14.25 0.72
CA HIS A 153 9.48 -14.25 1.47
C HIS A 153 9.29 -12.94 2.26
N ILE A 154 10.36 -12.45 2.88
CA ILE A 154 10.34 -11.17 3.60
C ILE A 154 10.09 -10.02 2.64
N GLU A 155 10.76 -9.99 1.48
CA GLU A 155 10.52 -8.97 0.43
C GLU A 155 9.06 -8.96 -0.02
N LYS A 156 8.48 -10.15 -0.25
CA LYS A 156 7.06 -10.30 -0.59
C LYS A 156 6.17 -9.65 0.47
N LEU A 157 6.39 -9.95 1.76
CA LEU A 157 5.60 -9.38 2.84
C LEU A 157 5.74 -7.87 2.92
N LEU A 158 6.97 -7.34 2.82
CA LEU A 158 7.20 -5.90 2.77
C LEU A 158 6.50 -5.24 1.57
N SER A 159 6.50 -5.89 0.42
CA SER A 159 5.81 -5.40 -0.78
C SER A 159 4.29 -5.43 -0.64
N SER A 160 3.73 -6.44 0.03
CA SER A 160 2.28 -6.60 0.24
C SER A 160 1.75 -5.65 1.32
N TYR A 161 2.44 -5.56 2.46
CA TYR A 161 2.03 -4.71 3.58
C TYR A 161 2.43 -3.24 3.40
N GLN A 162 3.41 -2.95 2.58
CA GLN A 162 3.90 -1.58 2.29
C GLN A 162 4.14 -0.75 3.55
N PRO A 163 4.98 -1.23 4.50
CA PRO A 163 5.22 -0.53 5.75
C PRO A 163 5.73 0.90 5.48
N LYS A 164 5.34 1.82 6.34
CA LYS A 164 5.76 3.22 6.22
C LYS A 164 7.17 3.43 6.81
N GLU A 165 7.61 2.53 7.65
CA GLU A 165 8.93 2.53 8.28
C GLU A 165 9.38 1.09 8.51
N VAL A 166 10.65 0.80 8.22
CA VAL A 166 11.27 -0.51 8.42
C VAL A 166 12.48 -0.36 9.35
N LEU A 167 12.46 -1.07 10.46
CA LEU A 167 13.56 -1.15 11.41
C LEU A 167 14.52 -2.26 10.99
N VAL A 168 15.80 -1.95 10.93
CA VAL A 168 16.87 -2.90 10.60
C VAL A 168 18.00 -2.71 11.60
N GLU A 169 18.62 -3.80 12.00
CA GLU A 169 19.80 -3.79 12.84
C GLU A 169 20.97 -3.13 12.10
N ARG A 170 21.69 -2.24 12.74
CA ARG A 170 22.79 -1.47 12.12
C ARG A 170 23.84 -2.38 11.46
N THR A 171 24.21 -3.47 12.13
CA THR A 171 25.21 -4.43 11.64
C THR A 171 24.77 -5.21 10.41
N THR A 172 23.48 -5.45 10.24
CA THR A 172 22.93 -6.21 9.12
C THR A 172 22.40 -5.34 7.98
N ARG A 173 22.52 -4.01 8.07
CA ARG A 173 22.01 -3.06 7.07
C ARG A 173 22.48 -3.37 5.64
N SER A 174 23.77 -3.59 5.43
CA SER A 174 24.31 -3.88 4.11
C SER A 174 23.83 -5.22 3.54
N LEU A 175 23.59 -6.19 4.42
CA LEU A 175 23.03 -7.48 4.07
C LEU A 175 21.55 -7.34 3.64
N PHE A 176 20.79 -6.56 4.41
CA PHE A 176 19.39 -6.24 4.09
C PHE A 176 19.26 -5.59 2.71
N ASP A 177 20.06 -4.60 2.39
CA ASP A 177 20.03 -3.91 1.10
C ASP A 177 20.34 -4.84 -0.08
N LYS A 178 21.25 -5.81 0.12
CA LYS A 178 21.59 -6.81 -0.92
C LYS A 178 20.52 -7.90 -1.07
N ALA A 179 20.00 -8.41 0.05
CA ALA A 179 19.12 -9.56 0.06
C ALA A 179 17.64 -9.23 -0.23
N ILE A 180 17.16 -8.06 0.21
CA ILE A 180 15.74 -7.70 0.17
C ILE A 180 15.48 -6.53 -0.79
N GLY A 181 16.41 -5.57 -0.92
CA GLY A 181 16.30 -4.47 -1.89
C GLY A 181 15.10 -3.54 -1.68
N TYR A 182 14.58 -3.41 -0.46
CA TYR A 182 13.43 -2.56 -0.12
C TYR A 182 13.78 -1.08 -0.28
N ARG A 183 12.88 -0.29 -0.88
CA ARG A 183 13.10 1.13 -1.22
C ARG A 183 12.34 2.13 -0.35
N GLY A 184 11.64 1.67 0.68
CA GLY A 184 10.91 2.55 1.60
C GLY A 184 11.81 3.22 2.63
N PHE A 185 11.20 3.86 3.59
CA PHE A 185 11.91 4.48 4.70
C PHE A 185 12.47 3.40 5.63
N ILE A 186 13.79 3.36 5.80
CA ILE A 186 14.51 2.40 6.64
C ILE A 186 15.19 3.16 7.77
N PHE A 187 15.00 2.66 8.98
CA PHE A 187 15.63 3.20 10.18
C PHE A 187 16.53 2.15 10.82
N GLU A 188 17.78 2.52 11.02
CA GLU A 188 18.78 1.67 11.66
C GLU A 188 18.67 1.80 13.18
N VAL A 189 18.52 0.67 13.86
CA VAL A 189 18.49 0.60 15.31
C VAL A 189 19.71 -0.14 15.86
N GLU A 190 20.01 0.10 17.12
CA GLU A 190 21.10 -0.57 17.80
C GLU A 190 20.83 -2.08 17.96
N ASP A 191 21.86 -2.90 17.87
CA ASP A 191 21.79 -4.37 17.83
C ASP A 191 21.08 -4.99 19.04
N TRP A 192 21.20 -4.36 20.24
CA TRP A 192 20.51 -4.82 21.44
C TRP A 192 18.96 -4.83 21.29
N THR A 193 18.42 -4.02 20.38
CA THR A 193 16.98 -3.92 20.13
C THR A 193 16.42 -5.27 19.63
N PHE A 194 17.23 -6.06 18.94
CA PHE A 194 16.88 -7.38 18.42
C PHE A 194 17.32 -8.55 19.33
N ALA A 195 17.83 -8.27 20.53
CA ALA A 195 18.30 -9.31 21.45
C ALA A 195 17.17 -10.25 21.88
N VAL A 196 17.25 -11.54 21.51
CA VAL A 196 16.19 -12.55 21.68
C VAL A 196 15.73 -12.69 23.12
N GLU A 197 16.63 -12.80 24.08
CA GLU A 197 16.31 -13.02 25.50
C GLU A 197 15.57 -11.83 26.12
N ASN A 198 16.01 -10.62 25.83
CA ASN A 198 15.31 -9.40 26.23
C ASN A 198 13.92 -9.34 25.63
N ASN A 199 13.83 -9.63 24.33
CA ASN A 199 12.60 -9.57 23.56
C ASN A 199 11.59 -10.63 23.99
N ARG A 200 12.06 -11.84 24.36
CA ARG A 200 11.24 -12.87 24.97
C ARG A 200 10.59 -12.37 26.26
N SER A 201 11.37 -11.80 27.14
CA SER A 201 10.89 -11.25 28.42
C SER A 201 9.90 -10.12 28.21
N LYS A 202 10.16 -9.25 27.24
CA LYS A 202 9.30 -8.11 26.92
C LYS A 202 7.96 -8.55 26.33
N LEU A 203 7.97 -9.50 25.39
CA LEU A 203 6.75 -10.06 24.80
C LEU A 203 5.90 -10.79 25.82
N THR A 204 6.52 -11.62 26.70
CA THR A 204 5.76 -12.31 27.76
C THR A 204 5.14 -11.33 28.75
N ALA A 205 5.86 -10.29 29.14
CA ALA A 205 5.34 -9.23 30.01
C ALA A 205 4.19 -8.45 29.35
N HIS A 206 4.35 -8.06 28.09
CA HIS A 206 3.32 -7.31 27.35
C HIS A 206 2.01 -8.06 27.21
N PHE A 207 2.07 -9.34 26.82
CA PHE A 207 0.86 -10.16 26.65
C PHE A 207 0.36 -10.82 27.93
N GLY A 208 1.04 -10.66 29.07
CA GLY A 208 0.69 -11.28 30.34
C GLY A 208 0.80 -12.81 30.30
N LEU A 209 1.77 -13.34 29.58
CA LEU A 209 1.98 -14.78 29.35
C LEU A 209 3.18 -15.29 30.15
N HIS A 210 3.15 -16.56 30.54
CA HIS A 210 4.31 -17.22 31.14
C HIS A 210 5.28 -17.77 30.09
N THR A 211 4.77 -18.15 28.92
CA THR A 211 5.53 -18.68 27.78
C THR A 211 4.94 -18.18 26.47
N LEU A 212 5.74 -18.16 25.40
CA LEU A 212 5.30 -17.74 24.07
C LEU A 212 4.66 -18.87 23.26
N LYS A 213 4.40 -20.05 23.87
CA LYS A 213 3.74 -21.20 23.21
C LYS A 213 2.38 -20.85 22.65
N GLY A 214 1.57 -20.07 23.40
CA GLY A 214 0.24 -19.65 22.98
C GLY A 214 0.22 -18.75 21.74
N LEU A 215 1.36 -18.11 21.44
CA LEU A 215 1.57 -17.30 20.24
C LEU A 215 2.30 -18.09 19.13
N GLY A 216 2.65 -19.35 19.35
CA GLY A 216 3.40 -20.16 18.39
C GLY A 216 4.86 -19.75 18.20
N LEU A 217 5.43 -18.95 19.11
CA LEU A 217 6.76 -18.34 18.96
C LEU A 217 7.85 -19.00 19.80
N GLU A 218 7.54 -19.99 20.62
CA GLU A 218 8.49 -20.54 21.60
C GLU A 218 9.81 -21.02 20.98
N GLN A 219 9.74 -21.60 19.80
CA GLN A 219 10.88 -22.14 19.05
C GLN A 219 11.29 -21.28 17.85
N ARG A 220 10.85 -20.01 17.79
CA ARG A 220 11.10 -19.09 16.69
C ARG A 220 11.90 -17.85 17.15
N PRO A 221 13.21 -17.99 17.40
CA PRO A 221 14.02 -16.91 17.93
C PRO A 221 14.08 -15.68 17.02
N ALA A 222 14.07 -15.88 15.70
CA ALA A 222 14.04 -14.80 14.73
C ALA A 222 12.74 -13.99 14.83
N SER A 223 11.59 -14.64 14.97
CA SER A 223 10.30 -13.98 15.18
C SER A 223 10.26 -13.22 16.52
N ILE A 224 10.84 -13.80 17.57
CA ILE A 224 10.96 -13.12 18.88
C ILE A 224 11.81 -11.86 18.74
N ALA A 225 12.96 -11.95 18.04
CA ALA A 225 13.83 -10.81 17.80
C ALA A 225 13.09 -9.68 17.07
N ALA A 226 12.42 -9.99 15.94
CA ALA A 226 11.72 -9.02 15.14
C ALA A 226 10.51 -8.40 15.88
N ALA A 227 9.68 -9.20 16.54
CA ALA A 227 8.51 -8.69 17.26
C ALA A 227 8.89 -7.86 18.48
N GLY A 228 9.90 -8.30 19.24
CA GLY A 228 10.40 -7.54 20.38
C GLY A 228 11.08 -6.23 20.00
N ALA A 229 11.72 -6.18 18.83
CA ALA A 229 12.33 -4.96 18.32
C ALA A 229 11.29 -3.85 18.11
N ILE A 230 10.09 -4.19 17.64
CA ILE A 230 8.98 -3.23 17.54
C ILE A 230 8.59 -2.68 18.91
N LEU A 231 8.41 -3.53 19.92
CA LEU A 231 8.06 -3.07 21.27
C LEU A 231 9.17 -2.21 21.90
N ASN A 232 10.45 -2.54 21.65
CA ASN A 232 11.58 -1.71 22.07
C ASN A 232 11.55 -0.35 21.40
N TYR A 233 11.27 -0.31 20.11
CA TYR A 233 11.19 0.94 19.36
C TYR A 233 10.05 1.84 19.82
N LEU A 234 8.88 1.27 20.14
CA LEU A 234 7.75 2.04 20.70
C LEU A 234 8.11 2.68 22.05
N GLU A 235 8.86 1.97 22.88
CA GLU A 235 9.35 2.55 24.14
C GLU A 235 10.36 3.69 23.90
N LEU A 236 11.30 3.50 22.96
CA LEU A 236 12.26 4.54 22.55
C LEU A 236 11.58 5.78 21.95
N THR A 237 10.40 5.62 21.36
CA THR A 237 9.58 6.70 20.80
C THR A 237 8.55 7.26 21.79
N SER A 238 8.66 6.88 23.08
CA SER A 238 7.78 7.34 24.17
C SER A 238 6.31 6.92 24.04
N HIS A 239 6.04 5.78 23.42
CA HIS A 239 4.73 5.16 23.39
C HIS A 239 4.65 4.07 24.46
N HIS A 240 4.03 4.37 25.60
CA HIS A 240 3.97 3.47 26.75
C HIS A 240 2.61 2.79 26.94
N GLU A 241 1.53 3.43 26.48
CA GLU A 241 0.16 2.90 26.58
C GLU A 241 -0.16 2.01 25.38
N LEU A 242 0.21 0.71 25.49
CA LEU A 242 0.08 -0.28 24.42
C LEU A 242 -0.99 -1.35 24.69
N GLY A 243 -1.91 -1.11 25.63
CA GLY A 243 -2.94 -2.08 26.04
C GLY A 243 -3.93 -2.48 24.93
N HIS A 244 -3.97 -1.77 23.82
CA HIS A 244 -4.76 -2.11 22.63
C HIS A 244 -4.07 -3.13 21.72
N ILE A 245 -2.77 -3.38 21.89
CA ILE A 245 -2.04 -4.45 21.18
C ILE A 245 -2.28 -5.74 21.96
N THR A 246 -3.39 -6.42 21.67
CA THR A 246 -3.89 -7.53 22.47
C THR A 246 -3.45 -8.89 21.97
N THR A 247 -2.97 -9.00 20.72
CA THR A 247 -2.61 -10.26 20.06
C THR A 247 -1.42 -10.09 19.14
N LEU A 248 -0.60 -11.12 19.00
CA LEU A 248 0.43 -11.26 17.98
C LEU A 248 0.14 -12.55 17.19
N ARG A 249 -0.05 -12.42 15.88
CA ARG A 249 -0.38 -13.56 15.01
C ARG A 249 0.80 -13.93 14.12
N SER A 250 1.05 -15.23 13.98
CA SER A 250 1.99 -15.73 12.98
C SER A 250 1.28 -15.86 11.63
N ILE A 251 1.90 -15.34 10.57
CA ILE A 251 1.46 -15.57 9.20
C ILE A 251 2.14 -16.87 8.73
N ASP A 252 1.32 -17.88 8.44
CA ASP A 252 1.83 -19.11 7.84
C ASP A 252 1.92 -18.95 6.31
N ARG A 253 3.11 -19.23 5.78
CA ARG A 253 3.39 -19.15 4.33
C ARG A 253 2.47 -20.08 3.52
N LEU A 254 2.03 -21.20 4.11
CA LEU A 254 1.23 -22.21 3.43
C LEU A 254 -0.28 -21.92 3.46
N SER A 255 -0.72 -20.84 4.10
CA SER A 255 -2.15 -20.52 4.23
C SER A 255 -2.69 -19.64 3.10
N TYR A 256 -1.82 -19.07 2.27
CA TYR A 256 -2.21 -18.10 1.25
C TYR A 256 -1.53 -18.35 -0.09
N MET A 257 -2.23 -17.97 -1.16
CA MET A 257 -1.71 -17.97 -2.52
C MET A 257 -0.42 -17.15 -2.61
N ARG A 258 0.56 -17.68 -3.33
CA ARG A 258 1.82 -17.01 -3.56
C ARG A 258 1.70 -16.00 -4.70
N LEU A 259 1.98 -14.75 -4.39
CA LEU A 259 2.11 -13.65 -5.34
C LEU A 259 3.47 -13.00 -5.07
N ASP A 260 4.38 -12.97 -6.01
CA ASP A 260 5.62 -12.21 -5.85
C ASP A 260 5.39 -10.71 -6.03
N GLY A 261 6.35 -9.90 -5.60
CA GLY A 261 6.21 -8.44 -5.65
C GLY A 261 6.07 -7.88 -7.07
N PHE A 262 6.59 -8.59 -8.08
CA PHE A 262 6.45 -8.22 -9.48
C PHE A 262 5.03 -8.52 -9.98
N THR A 263 4.54 -9.74 -9.76
CA THR A 263 3.17 -10.16 -10.09
C THR A 263 2.13 -9.23 -9.46
N PHE A 264 2.33 -8.89 -8.18
CA PHE A 264 1.43 -8.01 -7.45
C PHE A 264 1.32 -6.62 -8.11
N ARG A 265 2.45 -6.06 -8.58
CA ARG A 265 2.47 -4.78 -9.29
C ARG A 265 1.94 -4.89 -10.71
N SER A 266 2.36 -5.93 -11.47
CA SER A 266 1.98 -6.08 -12.88
C SER A 266 0.48 -6.34 -13.07
N LEU A 267 -0.19 -6.98 -12.11
CA LEU A 267 -1.64 -7.16 -12.10
C LEU A 267 -2.41 -5.93 -11.62
N GLU A 268 -1.73 -4.88 -11.17
CA GLU A 268 -2.34 -3.63 -10.67
C GLU A 268 -3.41 -3.87 -9.60
N ILE A 269 -3.08 -4.74 -8.63
CA ILE A 269 -4.06 -5.19 -7.62
C ILE A 269 -4.48 -4.05 -6.70
N LEU A 270 -3.55 -3.34 -6.06
CA LEU A 270 -3.83 -2.26 -5.10
C LEU A 270 -3.61 -0.85 -5.62
N ALA A 271 -2.81 -0.70 -6.68
CA ALA A 271 -2.49 0.59 -7.26
C ALA A 271 -2.21 0.43 -8.75
N PRO A 272 -2.63 1.36 -9.61
CA PRO A 272 -2.31 1.34 -11.02
C PRO A 272 -0.83 1.69 -11.25
N MET A 273 -0.24 1.18 -12.33
CA MET A 273 1.11 1.55 -12.76
C MET A 273 1.17 3.02 -13.17
N ASN A 274 0.18 3.50 -13.92
CA ASN A 274 0.00 4.93 -14.21
C ASN A 274 -0.97 5.53 -13.18
N ARG A 275 -0.43 6.29 -12.23
CA ARG A 275 -1.19 6.88 -11.12
C ARG A 275 -2.12 8.03 -11.52
N GLU A 276 -1.90 8.66 -12.67
CA GLU A 276 -2.66 9.85 -13.08
C GLU A 276 -4.01 9.47 -13.74
N GLU A 277 -4.07 8.35 -14.47
CA GLU A 277 -5.25 7.97 -15.26
C GLU A 277 -5.72 6.53 -15.03
N GLY A 278 -4.91 5.70 -14.37
CA GLY A 278 -5.19 4.29 -14.16
C GLY A 278 -6.11 4.01 -12.97
N LYS A 279 -6.76 2.84 -13.01
CA LYS A 279 -7.48 2.24 -11.87
C LYS A 279 -6.87 0.89 -11.54
N SER A 280 -6.84 0.55 -10.26
CA SER A 280 -6.46 -0.77 -9.78
C SER A 280 -7.66 -1.70 -9.66
N LEU A 281 -7.42 -2.99 -9.40
CA LEU A 281 -8.49 -3.94 -9.07
C LEU A 281 -9.25 -3.48 -7.81
N LEU A 282 -8.51 -3.03 -6.78
CA LEU A 282 -9.10 -2.51 -5.56
C LEU A 282 -10.07 -1.35 -5.83
N ASP A 283 -9.70 -0.40 -6.70
CA ASP A 283 -10.57 0.74 -7.03
C ASP A 283 -11.89 0.33 -7.71
N ILE A 284 -11.94 -0.88 -8.28
CA ILE A 284 -13.15 -1.41 -8.90
C ILE A 284 -14.04 -2.14 -7.90
N ILE A 285 -13.46 -2.85 -6.93
CA ILE A 285 -14.22 -3.73 -6.04
C ILE A 285 -14.44 -3.16 -4.63
N ASP A 286 -13.79 -2.04 -4.27
CA ASP A 286 -13.97 -1.42 -2.94
C ASP A 286 -15.24 -0.56 -2.89
N HIS A 287 -16.33 -1.20 -2.50
CA HIS A 287 -17.60 -0.58 -2.13
C HIS A 287 -17.84 -0.64 -0.61
N THR A 288 -16.81 -0.90 0.18
CA THR A 288 -16.91 -0.97 1.63
C THR A 288 -17.36 0.36 2.22
N GLN A 289 -18.21 0.31 3.25
CA GLN A 289 -18.73 1.48 3.93
C GLN A 289 -17.89 1.89 5.13
N THR A 290 -17.19 0.92 5.75
CA THR A 290 -16.37 1.17 6.94
C THR A 290 -14.87 1.25 6.56
N ALA A 291 -14.12 2.00 7.34
CA ALA A 291 -12.67 2.06 7.20
C ALA A 291 -12.00 0.68 7.43
N MET A 292 -12.53 -0.08 8.39
CA MET A 292 -12.09 -1.42 8.75
C MET A 292 -12.30 -2.41 7.61
N GLY A 293 -13.46 -2.36 6.96
CA GLY A 293 -13.76 -3.17 5.76
C GLY A 293 -12.80 -2.87 4.62
N GLY A 294 -12.51 -1.60 4.34
CA GLY A 294 -11.55 -1.21 3.31
C GLY A 294 -10.13 -1.72 3.58
N ARG A 295 -9.67 -1.69 4.85
CA ARG A 295 -8.38 -2.28 5.25
C ARG A 295 -8.37 -3.79 5.06
N LEU A 296 -9.44 -4.48 5.46
CA LEU A 296 -9.55 -5.92 5.33
C LEU A 296 -9.64 -6.37 3.87
N LEU A 297 -10.38 -5.66 3.01
CA LEU A 297 -10.47 -5.97 1.58
C LEU A 297 -9.11 -5.86 0.90
N ARG A 298 -8.34 -4.84 1.24
CA ARG A 298 -6.94 -4.68 0.80
C ARG A 298 -6.07 -5.87 1.25
N HIS A 299 -6.26 -6.33 2.48
CA HIS A 299 -5.57 -7.51 3.00
C HIS A 299 -5.98 -8.78 2.24
N TRP A 300 -7.27 -9.01 1.97
CA TRP A 300 -7.74 -10.19 1.22
C TRP A 300 -7.16 -10.25 -0.20
N LEU A 301 -7.06 -9.11 -0.88
CA LEU A 301 -6.43 -9.04 -2.19
C LEU A 301 -4.92 -9.32 -2.16
N SER A 302 -4.25 -8.96 -1.06
CA SER A 302 -2.82 -9.22 -0.88
C SER A 302 -2.53 -10.67 -0.49
N PHE A 303 -3.49 -11.34 0.13
CA PHE A 303 -3.39 -12.69 0.67
C PHE A 303 -4.62 -13.54 0.29
N PRO A 304 -4.79 -13.91 -1.01
CA PRO A 304 -5.88 -14.78 -1.43
C PRO A 304 -5.76 -16.16 -0.76
N LEU A 305 -6.90 -16.77 -0.47
CA LEU A 305 -6.96 -18.02 0.28
C LEU A 305 -6.58 -19.22 -0.57
N ILE A 306 -6.05 -20.25 0.10
CA ILE A 306 -5.94 -21.61 -0.42
C ILE A 306 -6.76 -22.62 0.40
N ASP A 307 -7.57 -22.14 1.34
CA ASP A 307 -8.52 -22.93 2.10
C ASP A 307 -9.90 -22.92 1.43
N LEU A 308 -10.27 -24.04 0.83
CA LEU A 308 -11.55 -24.21 0.15
C LEU A 308 -12.75 -24.00 1.07
N THR A 309 -12.64 -24.40 2.32
CA THR A 309 -13.75 -24.27 3.29
C THR A 309 -14.09 -22.79 3.50
N GLU A 310 -13.05 -21.98 3.69
CA GLU A 310 -13.23 -20.54 3.88
C GLU A 310 -13.66 -19.83 2.58
N ILE A 311 -13.13 -20.26 1.42
CA ILE A 311 -13.56 -19.74 0.12
C ILE A 311 -15.06 -19.99 -0.08
N HIS A 312 -15.52 -21.24 0.11
CA HIS A 312 -16.93 -21.61 -0.03
C HIS A 312 -17.82 -20.88 0.97
N ARG A 313 -17.36 -20.70 2.22
CA ARG A 313 -18.10 -19.95 3.23
C ARG A 313 -18.33 -18.50 2.78
N ARG A 314 -17.30 -17.83 2.28
CA ARG A 314 -17.43 -16.46 1.75
C ARG A 314 -18.36 -16.41 0.54
N GLN A 315 -18.23 -17.33 -0.40
CA GLN A 315 -19.10 -17.43 -1.57
C GLN A 315 -20.56 -17.66 -1.19
N ALA A 316 -20.83 -18.49 -0.18
CA ALA A 316 -22.19 -18.73 0.31
C ALA A 316 -22.83 -17.45 0.87
N ILE A 317 -22.07 -16.67 1.65
CA ILE A 317 -22.55 -15.39 2.20
C ILE A 317 -22.81 -14.37 1.07
N VAL A 318 -21.86 -14.23 0.15
CA VAL A 318 -22.03 -13.35 -1.03
C VAL A 318 -23.26 -13.77 -1.84
N THR A 319 -23.46 -15.08 -2.03
CA THR A 319 -24.64 -15.61 -2.75
C THR A 319 -25.95 -15.22 -2.09
N GLU A 320 -26.01 -15.30 -0.76
CA GLU A 320 -27.22 -14.92 -0.02
C GLU A 320 -27.48 -13.40 -0.10
N LEU A 321 -26.44 -12.59 0.04
CA LEU A 321 -26.54 -11.14 -0.12
C LEU A 321 -26.90 -10.71 -1.54
N VAL A 322 -26.46 -11.44 -2.57
CA VAL A 322 -26.85 -11.21 -3.97
C VAL A 322 -28.31 -11.55 -4.18
N ARG A 323 -28.80 -12.66 -3.60
CA ARG A 323 -30.20 -13.12 -3.73
C ARG A 323 -31.18 -12.17 -3.04
N SER A 324 -30.84 -11.67 -1.85
CA SER A 324 -31.69 -10.81 -1.04
C SER A 324 -31.27 -9.35 -1.14
N THR A 325 -31.89 -8.61 -2.06
CA THR A 325 -31.66 -7.17 -2.24
C THR A 325 -31.98 -6.38 -0.97
N GLU A 326 -33.05 -6.75 -0.24
CA GLU A 326 -33.44 -6.07 1.00
C GLU A 326 -32.41 -6.26 2.08
N LEU A 327 -31.94 -7.49 2.31
CA LEU A 327 -30.91 -7.81 3.29
C LEU A 327 -29.61 -7.03 2.97
N ARG A 328 -29.15 -7.07 1.71
CA ARG A 328 -27.98 -6.32 1.28
C ARG A 328 -28.10 -4.83 1.54
N ARG A 329 -29.23 -4.21 1.13
CA ARG A 329 -29.48 -2.77 1.32
C ARG A 329 -29.52 -2.39 2.78
N THR A 330 -30.26 -3.13 3.61
CA THR A 330 -30.36 -2.84 5.05
C THR A 330 -28.99 -2.99 5.74
N THR A 331 -28.24 -4.04 5.38
CA THR A 331 -26.86 -4.22 5.91
C THR A 331 -25.96 -3.04 5.53
N THR A 332 -26.01 -2.59 4.27
CA THR A 332 -25.23 -1.42 3.81
C THR A 332 -25.62 -0.15 4.59
N GLU A 333 -26.92 0.11 4.78
CA GLU A 333 -27.41 1.27 5.52
C GLU A 333 -26.92 1.27 6.98
N LEU A 334 -26.93 0.12 7.64
CA LEU A 334 -26.41 -0.01 9.01
C LEU A 334 -24.88 0.17 9.05
N LEU A 335 -24.13 -0.38 8.10
CA LEU A 335 -22.67 -0.24 8.00
C LEU A 335 -22.21 1.22 7.83
N ILE A 336 -22.96 2.05 7.10
CA ILE A 336 -22.69 3.49 6.94
C ILE A 336 -22.67 4.21 8.30
N GLY A 337 -23.48 3.77 9.25
CA GLY A 337 -23.55 4.36 10.61
C GLY A 337 -22.38 3.96 11.52
N ILE A 338 -21.53 3.02 11.12
CA ILE A 338 -20.45 2.50 11.96
C ILE A 338 -19.14 3.23 11.70
N GLY A 339 -18.58 3.85 12.75
CA GLY A 339 -17.27 4.46 12.74
C GLY A 339 -16.12 3.44 12.78
N ASP A 340 -14.89 3.94 12.80
CA ASP A 340 -13.68 3.10 12.87
C ASP A 340 -13.48 2.55 14.30
N LEU A 341 -14.12 1.44 14.61
CA LEU A 341 -14.08 0.81 15.94
C LEU A 341 -12.64 0.42 16.35
N GLU A 342 -11.79 -0.04 15.41
CA GLU A 342 -10.40 -0.41 15.71
C GLU A 342 -9.61 0.81 16.20
N ARG A 343 -9.66 1.92 15.46
CA ARG A 343 -8.93 3.16 15.82
C ARG A 343 -9.53 3.84 17.03
N MET A 344 -10.85 3.80 17.20
CA MET A 344 -11.50 4.33 18.40
C MET A 344 -11.08 3.54 19.65
N ALA A 345 -11.00 2.21 19.58
CA ALA A 345 -10.53 1.37 20.68
C ALA A 345 -9.08 1.69 21.05
N SER A 346 -8.19 1.84 20.06
CA SER A 346 -6.79 2.21 20.29
C SER A 346 -6.64 3.59 20.92
N LYS A 347 -7.35 4.60 20.38
CA LYS A 347 -7.37 5.96 20.94
C LYS A 347 -7.91 5.99 22.37
N ALA A 348 -8.89 5.16 22.71
CA ALA A 348 -9.45 5.09 24.05
C ALA A 348 -8.41 4.61 25.07
N VAL A 349 -7.63 3.59 24.74
CA VAL A 349 -6.54 3.09 25.60
C VAL A 349 -5.47 4.16 25.83
N VAL A 350 -5.07 4.85 24.78
CA VAL A 350 -4.04 5.90 24.84
C VAL A 350 -4.57 7.20 25.45
N GLY A 351 -5.89 7.29 25.74
CA GLY A 351 -6.51 8.49 26.29
C GLY A 351 -6.64 9.66 25.31
N ARG A 352 -6.54 9.39 24.00
CA ARG A 352 -6.59 10.41 22.93
C ARG A 352 -7.93 10.47 22.20
N ILE A 353 -8.90 9.65 22.59
CA ILE A 353 -10.25 9.69 22.04
C ILE A 353 -11.02 10.92 22.58
N SER A 354 -11.70 11.62 21.70
CA SER A 354 -12.52 12.80 22.09
C SER A 354 -13.89 12.37 22.63
N PRO A 355 -14.56 13.21 23.44
CA PRO A 355 -15.91 12.93 23.91
C PRO A 355 -16.90 12.65 22.78
N ARG A 356 -16.79 13.35 21.66
CA ARG A 356 -17.62 13.15 20.47
C ARG A 356 -17.39 11.78 19.84
N GLU A 357 -16.14 11.33 19.74
CA GLU A 357 -15.82 10.00 19.22
C GLU A 357 -16.32 8.89 20.14
N VAL A 358 -16.27 9.09 21.49
CA VAL A 358 -16.85 8.12 22.43
C VAL A 358 -18.37 8.03 22.27
N ARG A 359 -19.03 9.15 22.03
CA ARG A 359 -20.50 9.13 21.76
C ARG A 359 -20.80 8.45 20.43
N GLN A 360 -19.98 8.68 19.38
CA GLN A 360 -20.07 7.98 18.10
C GLN A 360 -19.83 6.48 18.26
N LEU A 361 -18.94 6.08 19.18
CA LEU A 361 -18.70 4.67 19.48
C LEU A 361 -19.98 3.99 19.99
N ALA A 362 -20.70 4.61 20.92
CA ALA A 362 -21.97 4.08 21.42
C ALA A 362 -23.02 3.94 20.28
N SER A 363 -23.16 4.96 19.43
CA SER A 363 -24.02 4.90 18.26
C SER A 363 -23.63 3.77 17.31
N SER A 364 -22.33 3.60 17.06
CA SER A 364 -21.80 2.52 16.21
C SER A 364 -22.11 1.14 16.80
N LEU A 365 -21.97 0.97 18.10
CA LEU A 365 -22.29 -0.29 18.79
C LEU A 365 -23.79 -0.63 18.73
N THR A 366 -24.65 0.37 18.80
CA THR A 366 -26.09 0.18 18.57
C THR A 366 -26.38 -0.36 17.17
N GLN A 367 -25.66 0.16 16.15
CA GLN A 367 -25.77 -0.39 14.78
C GLN A 367 -25.27 -1.84 14.70
N VAL A 368 -24.17 -2.15 15.41
CA VAL A 368 -23.64 -3.53 15.48
C VAL A 368 -24.65 -4.49 16.08
N GLU A 369 -25.35 -4.10 17.15
CA GLU A 369 -26.43 -4.92 17.75
C GLU A 369 -27.61 -5.11 16.78
N GLN A 370 -27.99 -4.08 16.02
CA GLN A 370 -29.02 -4.20 14.97
C GLN A 370 -28.59 -5.14 13.84
N ILE A 371 -27.34 -5.09 13.42
CA ILE A 371 -26.77 -6.04 12.46
C ILE A 371 -26.83 -7.46 13.03
N GLY A 372 -26.43 -7.65 14.29
CA GLY A 372 -26.49 -8.95 14.95
C GLY A 372 -27.92 -9.54 14.97
N ALA A 373 -28.91 -8.72 15.27
CA ALA A 373 -30.33 -9.13 15.22
C ALA A 373 -30.79 -9.47 13.79
N LEU A 374 -30.45 -8.64 12.81
CA LEU A 374 -30.77 -8.83 11.40
C LEU A 374 -30.20 -10.15 10.86
N LEU A 375 -28.92 -10.42 11.11
CA LEU A 375 -28.23 -11.62 10.61
C LEU A 375 -28.71 -12.88 11.35
N SER A 376 -29.03 -12.81 12.65
CA SER A 376 -29.57 -13.92 13.42
C SER A 376 -30.94 -14.36 12.92
N ALA A 377 -31.74 -13.45 12.36
CA ALA A 377 -33.04 -13.75 11.75
C ALA A 377 -32.93 -14.32 10.33
N SER A 378 -31.74 -14.32 9.72
CA SER A 378 -31.52 -14.87 8.38
C SER A 378 -31.66 -16.40 8.38
N PRO A 379 -32.18 -17.01 7.31
CA PRO A 379 -32.18 -18.46 7.13
C PRO A 379 -30.80 -19.07 6.85
N SER A 380 -29.78 -18.24 6.50
CA SER A 380 -28.44 -18.71 6.19
C SER A 380 -27.63 -19.03 7.45
N PRO A 381 -27.13 -20.27 7.60
CA PRO A 381 -26.28 -20.66 8.72
C PRO A 381 -24.97 -19.83 8.76
N GLU A 382 -24.43 -19.46 7.60
CA GLU A 382 -23.19 -18.69 7.49
C GLU A 382 -23.37 -17.27 8.02
N LEU A 383 -24.52 -16.62 7.73
CA LEU A 383 -24.86 -15.31 8.26
C LEU A 383 -25.14 -15.37 9.77
N GLN A 384 -25.86 -16.39 10.25
CA GLN A 384 -26.02 -16.63 11.67
C GLN A 384 -24.66 -16.87 12.36
N GLY A 385 -23.73 -17.53 11.67
CA GLY A 385 -22.35 -17.70 12.12
C GLY A 385 -21.59 -16.39 12.28
N ILE A 386 -21.84 -15.38 11.42
CA ILE A 386 -21.31 -14.00 11.61
C ILE A 386 -21.93 -13.39 12.88
N ALA A 387 -23.26 -13.43 13.00
CA ALA A 387 -23.96 -12.85 14.14
C ALA A 387 -23.50 -13.43 15.48
N SER A 388 -23.27 -14.75 15.55
CA SER A 388 -22.84 -15.44 16.77
C SER A 388 -21.44 -15.04 17.26
N ARG A 389 -20.62 -14.43 16.43
CA ARG A 389 -19.28 -13.93 16.78
C ARG A 389 -19.28 -12.51 17.34
N LEU A 390 -20.38 -11.76 17.15
CA LEU A 390 -20.54 -10.43 17.72
C LEU A 390 -20.73 -10.50 19.23
N GLN A 391 -20.14 -9.56 19.94
CA GLN A 391 -20.19 -9.47 21.39
C GLN A 391 -21.27 -8.48 21.83
N PRO A 392 -22.14 -8.82 22.76
CA PRO A 392 -23.11 -7.85 23.29
C PRO A 392 -22.40 -6.77 24.10
N MET A 393 -22.70 -5.51 23.81
CA MET A 393 -22.07 -4.36 24.48
C MET A 393 -23.11 -3.36 25.03
N GLY A 394 -24.33 -3.77 25.30
CA GLY A 394 -25.39 -2.94 25.82
C GLY A 394 -25.04 -2.20 27.13
N ASP A 395 -24.26 -2.84 28.01
CA ASP A 395 -23.77 -2.22 29.23
C ASP A 395 -22.82 -1.03 28.93
N LEU A 396 -21.94 -1.18 27.94
CA LEU A 396 -21.04 -0.11 27.53
C LEU A 396 -21.80 1.04 26.84
N ILE A 397 -22.77 0.72 26.00
CA ILE A 397 -23.64 1.70 25.35
C ILE A 397 -24.36 2.53 26.43
N THR A 398 -25.01 1.86 27.39
CA THR A 398 -25.71 2.50 28.48
C THR A 398 -24.81 3.39 29.36
N ASP A 399 -23.58 2.93 29.66
CA ASP A 399 -22.61 3.70 30.44
C ASP A 399 -22.14 4.96 29.71
N ILE A 400 -21.87 4.86 28.42
CA ILE A 400 -21.49 6.03 27.61
C ILE A 400 -22.66 7.02 27.51
N GLU A 401 -23.85 6.55 27.19
CA GLU A 401 -25.04 7.38 27.01
C GLU A 401 -25.50 8.02 28.31
N GLY A 402 -25.38 7.31 29.42
CA GLY A 402 -25.67 7.86 30.74
C GLY A 402 -24.62 8.85 31.25
N THR A 403 -23.36 8.76 30.75
CA THR A 403 -22.29 9.63 31.24
C THR A 403 -22.10 10.88 30.41
N LEU A 404 -22.23 10.77 29.07
CA LEU A 404 -22.00 11.90 28.15
C LEU A 404 -23.31 12.55 27.70
N THR A 405 -23.24 13.84 27.41
CA THR A 405 -24.35 14.55 26.74
C THR A 405 -24.63 13.98 25.35
N GLU A 406 -25.79 14.25 24.78
CA GLU A 406 -26.14 13.80 23.41
C GLU A 406 -25.17 14.33 22.35
N GLU A 407 -24.77 15.60 22.49
CA GLU A 407 -23.83 16.27 21.58
C GLU A 407 -22.62 16.81 22.34
N PRO A 408 -21.70 15.97 22.79
CA PRO A 408 -20.52 16.42 23.51
C PRO A 408 -19.55 17.21 22.61
N PRO A 409 -18.78 18.13 23.18
CA PRO A 409 -17.80 18.91 22.43
C PRO A 409 -16.69 18.01 21.89
N ALA A 410 -15.99 18.46 20.83
CA ALA A 410 -14.81 17.76 20.30
C ALA A 410 -13.61 17.77 21.26
N ALA A 411 -13.56 18.68 22.23
CA ALA A 411 -12.49 18.76 23.23
C ALA A 411 -13.08 19.12 24.61
N LEU A 412 -12.48 18.54 25.64
CA LEU A 412 -12.82 18.88 27.02
C LEU A 412 -12.66 20.39 27.30
N GLY A 413 -13.55 20.94 28.11
CA GLY A 413 -13.53 22.36 28.49
C GLY A 413 -14.07 23.34 27.44
N ARG A 414 -14.56 22.85 26.28
CA ARG A 414 -15.18 23.69 25.24
C ARG A 414 -16.71 23.60 25.20
N GLY A 415 -17.33 23.22 26.30
CA GLY A 415 -18.77 23.03 26.44
C GLY A 415 -19.09 21.95 27.45
N THR A 416 -20.35 21.56 27.55
CA THR A 416 -20.81 20.56 28.51
C THR A 416 -20.52 19.14 27.98
N THR A 417 -19.62 18.43 28.63
CA THR A 417 -19.21 17.06 28.23
C THR A 417 -20.04 16.02 28.98
N ILE A 418 -20.13 16.11 30.29
CA ILE A 418 -20.80 15.14 31.16
C ILE A 418 -22.29 15.47 31.26
N ALA A 419 -23.14 14.46 31.19
CA ALA A 419 -24.59 14.64 31.30
C ALA A 419 -25.04 15.15 32.68
N PRO A 420 -26.13 15.89 32.77
CA PRO A 420 -26.73 16.27 34.04
C PRO A 420 -27.12 15.02 34.85
N GLY A 421 -26.95 15.09 36.18
CA GLY A 421 -27.30 13.99 37.08
C GLY A 421 -26.20 12.94 37.30
N VAL A 422 -25.10 12.97 36.53
CA VAL A 422 -23.95 12.09 36.74
C VAL A 422 -23.16 12.40 38.01
N SER A 423 -23.04 13.71 38.35
CA SER A 423 -22.36 14.17 39.53
C SER A 423 -23.13 15.38 40.14
N SER A 424 -23.60 15.21 41.37
CA SER A 424 -24.28 16.29 42.12
C SER A 424 -23.38 17.51 42.33
N GLU A 425 -22.06 17.28 42.55
CA GLU A 425 -21.07 18.35 42.72
C GLU A 425 -20.92 19.15 41.42
N LEU A 426 -20.86 18.46 40.28
CA LEU A 426 -20.75 19.10 38.96
C LEU A 426 -21.99 19.93 38.64
N ASP A 427 -23.16 19.40 38.95
CA ASP A 427 -24.42 20.10 38.72
C ASP A 427 -24.57 21.33 39.62
N GLU A 428 -24.05 21.26 40.85
CA GLU A 428 -24.00 22.40 41.74
C GLU A 428 -23.06 23.50 41.24
N LEU A 429 -21.84 23.13 40.82
CA LEU A 429 -20.87 24.06 40.23
C LEU A 429 -21.42 24.72 38.95
N ARG A 430 -22.13 23.99 38.11
CA ARG A 430 -22.76 24.53 36.89
C ARG A 430 -23.87 25.52 37.24
N ARG A 431 -24.69 25.24 38.28
CA ARG A 431 -25.69 26.17 38.79
C ARG A 431 -25.04 27.44 39.32
N LEU A 432 -23.94 27.33 40.07
CA LEU A 432 -23.21 28.50 40.56
C LEU A 432 -22.62 29.33 39.40
N SER A 433 -22.04 28.69 38.38
CA SER A 433 -21.52 29.39 37.20
C SER A 433 -22.62 30.06 36.36
N SER A 434 -23.79 29.46 36.20
CA SER A 434 -24.93 30.07 35.48
C SER A 434 -25.54 31.22 36.26
N HIS A 435 -25.81 31.05 37.54
CA HIS A 435 -26.31 32.13 38.39
C HIS A 435 -25.33 33.31 38.50
N GLY A 436 -24.01 33.03 38.45
CA GLY A 436 -22.99 34.06 38.37
C GLY A 436 -23.08 34.92 37.11
N LYS A 437 -23.41 34.32 35.97
CA LYS A 437 -23.63 35.06 34.71
C LYS A 437 -24.90 35.89 34.74
N ASP A 438 -25.97 35.35 35.28
CA ASP A 438 -27.24 36.09 35.49
C ASP A 438 -27.05 37.27 36.44
N TYR A 439 -26.29 37.07 37.51
CA TYR A 439 -25.93 38.14 38.43
C TYR A 439 -25.09 39.24 37.77
N LEU A 440 -24.13 38.92 36.89
CA LEU A 440 -23.37 39.92 36.12
C LEU A 440 -24.30 40.78 35.22
N LEU A 441 -25.35 40.18 34.64
CA LEU A 441 -26.34 40.92 33.86
C LEU A 441 -27.18 41.81 34.77
N GLU A 442 -27.57 41.35 35.95
CA GLU A 442 -28.31 42.13 36.94
C GLU A 442 -27.42 43.24 37.50
N LEU A 443 -26.16 42.96 37.77
CA LEU A 443 -25.14 43.92 38.16
C LEU A 443 -24.98 45.02 37.10
N GLN A 444 -24.90 44.63 35.84
CA GLN A 444 -24.86 45.58 34.72
C GLN A 444 -26.09 46.50 34.71
N ARG A 445 -27.30 45.93 34.91
CA ARG A 445 -28.55 46.69 34.97
C ARG A 445 -28.54 47.64 36.16
N ARG A 446 -28.22 47.13 37.38
CA ARG A 446 -28.17 47.93 38.60
C ARG A 446 -27.16 49.06 38.49
N GLU A 447 -25.95 48.79 38.02
CA GLU A 447 -24.93 49.84 37.87
C GLU A 447 -25.27 50.83 36.76
N SER A 448 -25.96 50.41 35.70
CA SER A 448 -26.48 51.33 34.66
C SER A 448 -27.58 52.26 35.23
N GLU A 449 -28.46 51.75 36.07
CA GLU A 449 -29.46 52.53 36.75
C GLU A 449 -28.86 53.51 37.80
N ARG A 450 -27.88 52.98 38.60
CA ARG A 450 -27.20 53.81 39.65
C ARG A 450 -26.39 54.96 39.04
N THR A 451 -25.68 54.71 37.92
CA THR A 451 -24.80 55.71 37.31
C THR A 451 -25.49 56.55 36.28
N GLY A 452 -26.67 56.15 35.80
CA GLY A 452 -27.36 56.80 34.69
C GLY A 452 -26.60 56.69 33.38
N ILE A 453 -25.77 55.61 33.17
CA ILE A 453 -25.02 55.30 31.97
C ILE A 453 -25.74 54.19 31.21
N PRO A 454 -26.52 54.46 30.16
CA PRO A 454 -27.34 53.46 29.49
C PRO A 454 -26.49 52.55 28.57
N SER A 455 -25.27 52.95 28.27
CA SER A 455 -24.35 52.23 27.38
C SER A 455 -23.30 51.38 28.14
N LEU A 456 -23.49 51.22 29.45
CA LEU A 456 -22.61 50.40 30.26
C LEU A 456 -22.70 48.95 29.88
N LYS A 457 -21.54 48.31 29.67
CA LYS A 457 -21.45 46.89 29.28
C LYS A 457 -20.44 46.16 30.16
N VAL A 458 -20.87 45.07 30.76
CA VAL A 458 -19.96 44.12 31.40
C VAL A 458 -19.41 43.19 30.31
N SER A 459 -18.08 43.06 30.24
CA SER A 459 -17.39 42.22 29.27
C SER A 459 -16.18 41.56 29.94
N TYR A 460 -15.65 40.51 29.32
CA TYR A 460 -14.51 39.74 29.78
C TYR A 460 -13.33 39.82 28.78
N ASN A 461 -12.10 39.89 29.30
CA ASN A 461 -10.91 39.69 28.50
C ASN A 461 -9.84 38.97 29.35
N ASN A 462 -8.97 38.16 28.67
CA ASN A 462 -7.98 37.31 29.32
C ASN A 462 -6.89 38.07 30.08
N VAL A 463 -6.74 39.38 29.91
CA VAL A 463 -5.70 40.20 30.56
C VAL A 463 -6.19 40.83 31.86
N PHE A 464 -7.43 41.28 31.90
CA PHE A 464 -8.02 42.05 33.01
C PHE A 464 -9.18 41.35 33.70
N GLY A 465 -9.66 40.20 33.14
CA GLY A 465 -10.86 39.54 33.63
C GLY A 465 -12.16 40.24 33.25
N TYR A 466 -13.15 40.20 34.11
CA TYR A 466 -14.39 40.93 33.93
C TYR A 466 -14.19 42.43 34.19
N TYR A 467 -14.72 43.25 33.30
CA TYR A 467 -14.65 44.71 33.39
C TYR A 467 -15.93 45.35 32.91
N ILE A 468 -16.17 46.56 33.36
CA ILE A 468 -17.23 47.44 32.85
C ILE A 468 -16.61 48.36 31.79
N GLU A 469 -17.20 48.38 30.61
CA GLU A 469 -16.84 49.32 29.54
C GLU A 469 -17.81 50.49 29.52
N VAL A 470 -17.26 51.69 29.67
CA VAL A 470 -17.97 52.97 29.65
C VAL A 470 -17.46 53.77 28.46
N ARG A 471 -18.38 54.29 27.65
CA ARG A 471 -18.00 55.17 26.53
C ARG A 471 -17.46 56.50 27.05
N SER A 472 -16.47 57.05 26.41
CA SER A 472 -15.81 58.30 26.82
C SER A 472 -16.78 59.50 27.04
N ALA A 473 -17.93 59.51 26.38
CA ALA A 473 -19.01 60.53 26.58
C ALA A 473 -19.65 60.52 27.96
N HIS A 474 -19.42 59.50 28.79
CA HIS A 474 -20.02 59.33 30.10
C HIS A 474 -19.00 59.19 31.24
N ASN A 475 -17.72 59.53 31.01
CA ASN A 475 -16.67 59.43 32.01
C ASN A 475 -16.89 60.32 33.22
N ASP A 476 -17.63 61.41 33.09
CA ASP A 476 -18.06 62.26 34.18
C ASP A 476 -19.05 61.65 35.18
N LYS A 477 -19.69 60.54 34.79
CA LYS A 477 -20.65 59.79 35.57
C LYS A 477 -20.11 58.58 36.28
N VAL A 478 -18.80 58.30 36.05
CA VAL A 478 -18.16 57.14 36.67
C VAL A 478 -17.95 57.35 38.17
N PRO A 479 -18.39 56.38 39.02
CA PRO A 479 -18.22 56.47 40.48
C PRO A 479 -16.74 56.44 40.88
N GLU A 480 -16.43 57.06 42.01
CA GLU A 480 -15.04 57.12 42.56
C GLU A 480 -14.56 55.72 43.03
N ASP A 481 -15.47 54.83 43.35
CA ASP A 481 -15.17 53.43 43.77
C ASP A 481 -14.74 52.53 42.59
N TRP A 482 -14.84 52.99 41.34
CA TRP A 482 -14.38 52.23 40.17
C TRP A 482 -12.94 52.53 39.82
N THR A 483 -12.12 51.50 39.73
CA THR A 483 -10.72 51.60 39.34
C THR A 483 -10.54 51.44 37.83
N ARG A 484 -10.00 52.45 37.18
CA ARG A 484 -9.70 52.42 35.76
C ARG A 484 -8.54 51.48 35.49
N LYS A 485 -8.70 50.54 34.53
CA LYS A 485 -7.70 49.57 34.11
C LYS A 485 -7.12 49.82 32.71
N GLN A 486 -7.97 50.33 31.81
CA GLN A 486 -7.53 50.58 30.43
C GLN A 486 -8.34 51.73 29.80
N THR A 487 -7.64 52.60 29.06
CA THR A 487 -8.23 53.64 28.22
C THR A 487 -8.14 53.18 26.77
N LEU A 488 -9.26 53.20 26.07
CA LEU A 488 -9.39 52.96 24.63
C LEU A 488 -9.72 54.25 23.91
N ALA A 489 -9.69 54.29 22.58
CA ALA A 489 -9.97 55.49 21.79
C ALA A 489 -11.38 56.09 22.07
N ASN A 490 -12.42 55.26 22.30
CA ASN A 490 -13.80 55.71 22.45
C ASN A 490 -14.46 55.16 23.74
N ALA A 491 -13.74 54.52 24.65
CA ALA A 491 -14.25 53.93 25.87
C ALA A 491 -13.16 53.76 26.91
N GLU A 492 -13.54 53.61 28.18
CA GLU A 492 -12.65 53.25 29.26
C GLU A 492 -13.17 52.00 29.99
N ARG A 493 -12.25 51.23 30.53
CA ARG A 493 -12.55 49.97 31.20
C ARG A 493 -12.25 50.08 32.68
N TYR A 494 -13.26 49.70 33.48
CA TYR A 494 -13.22 49.84 34.91
C TYR A 494 -13.47 48.50 35.59
N ILE A 495 -12.95 48.36 36.83
CA ILE A 495 -13.25 47.26 37.74
C ILE A 495 -13.63 47.86 39.13
N PHE A 496 -14.39 47.12 39.90
CA PHE A 496 -14.73 47.48 41.28
C PHE A 496 -14.79 46.20 42.16
N PRO A 497 -14.73 46.31 43.50
CA PRO A 497 -14.53 45.18 44.39
C PRO A 497 -15.56 44.06 44.22
N GLU A 498 -16.83 44.40 44.11
CA GLU A 498 -17.91 43.40 43.93
C GLU A 498 -17.79 42.61 42.63
N LEU A 499 -17.47 43.28 41.52
CA LEU A 499 -17.22 42.63 40.25
C LEU A 499 -16.06 41.64 40.34
N LYS A 500 -15.00 42.00 41.07
CA LYS A 500 -13.83 41.15 41.22
C LYS A 500 -14.09 39.92 42.10
N GLU A 501 -14.87 40.09 43.19
CA GLU A 501 -15.28 38.97 44.05
C GLU A 501 -16.12 37.92 43.26
N TYR A 502 -17.05 38.39 42.42
CA TYR A 502 -17.85 37.50 41.61
C TYR A 502 -17.03 36.87 40.48
N GLU A 503 -16.08 37.58 39.89
CA GLU A 503 -15.12 37.04 38.95
C GLU A 503 -14.38 35.84 39.54
N GLU A 504 -13.81 35.99 40.76
CA GLU A 504 -13.10 34.91 41.42
C GLU A 504 -14.01 33.69 41.69
N LYS A 505 -15.28 33.90 42.03
CA LYS A 505 -16.25 32.82 42.20
C LYS A 505 -16.60 32.12 40.89
N ILE A 506 -16.82 32.87 39.81
CA ILE A 506 -17.18 32.32 38.50
C ILE A 506 -16.00 31.57 37.88
N LEU A 507 -14.82 32.19 37.84
CA LEU A 507 -13.62 31.59 37.27
C LEU A 507 -13.18 30.34 38.06
N GLY A 508 -13.25 30.40 39.38
CA GLY A 508 -12.97 29.26 40.26
C GLY A 508 -13.97 28.11 40.04
N ALA A 509 -15.26 28.41 39.75
CA ALA A 509 -16.24 27.38 39.38
C ALA A 509 -15.98 26.80 38.00
N GLU A 510 -15.63 27.59 36.99
CA GLU A 510 -15.32 27.13 35.63
C GLU A 510 -14.07 26.23 35.58
N GLU A 511 -13.01 26.59 36.32
CA GLU A 511 -11.81 25.74 36.45
C GLU A 511 -12.13 24.41 37.15
N ARG A 512 -12.95 24.42 38.19
CA ARG A 512 -13.40 23.22 38.91
C ARG A 512 -14.28 22.34 38.04
N ILE A 513 -15.21 22.93 37.26
CA ILE A 513 -16.06 22.24 36.30
C ILE A 513 -15.15 21.51 35.30
N ALA A 514 -14.18 22.20 34.68
CA ALA A 514 -13.27 21.59 33.68
C ALA A 514 -12.44 20.44 34.28
N ALA A 515 -11.94 20.63 35.50
CA ALA A 515 -11.18 19.60 36.20
C ALA A 515 -12.03 18.36 36.54
N LEU A 516 -13.25 18.56 37.04
CA LEU A 516 -14.16 17.48 37.40
C LEU A 516 -14.71 16.74 36.16
N GLU A 517 -15.07 17.47 35.10
CA GLU A 517 -15.43 16.86 33.81
C GLU A 517 -14.26 16.00 33.25
N GLY A 518 -13.04 16.50 33.35
CA GLY A 518 -11.84 15.75 32.96
C GLY A 518 -11.66 14.45 33.76
N GLN A 519 -11.86 14.49 35.07
CA GLN A 519 -11.80 13.32 35.94
C GLN A 519 -12.89 12.29 35.62
N LEU A 520 -14.14 12.73 35.47
CA LEU A 520 -15.28 11.86 35.14
C LEU A 520 -15.10 11.23 33.76
N TYR A 521 -14.62 12.00 32.80
CA TYR A 521 -14.29 11.49 31.44
C TYR A 521 -13.16 10.45 31.47
N SER A 522 -12.07 10.72 32.21
CA SER A 522 -10.98 9.76 32.39
C SER A 522 -11.46 8.46 33.06
N ALA A 523 -12.36 8.55 34.02
CA ALA A 523 -12.99 7.40 34.65
C ALA A 523 -13.85 6.59 33.65
N LEU A 524 -14.57 7.25 32.72
CA LEU A 524 -15.29 6.59 31.64
C LEU A 524 -14.32 5.86 30.72
N LEU A 525 -13.22 6.49 30.30
CA LEU A 525 -12.20 5.86 29.45
C LEU A 525 -11.56 4.63 30.12
N ALA A 526 -11.31 4.69 31.43
CA ALA A 526 -10.79 3.56 32.18
C ALA A 526 -11.78 2.37 32.22
N ARG A 527 -13.10 2.61 32.22
CA ARG A 527 -14.11 1.57 32.09
C ARG A 527 -14.17 1.03 30.66
N LEU A 528 -14.15 1.90 29.65
CA LEU A 528 -14.14 1.54 28.24
C LEU A 528 -12.93 0.66 27.88
N SER A 529 -11.77 0.91 28.47
CA SER A 529 -10.55 0.11 28.22
C SER A 529 -10.71 -1.38 28.53
N ARG A 530 -11.68 -1.77 29.36
CA ARG A 530 -11.99 -3.19 29.64
C ARG A 530 -12.66 -3.89 28.46
N PHE A 531 -13.28 -3.13 27.56
CA PHE A 531 -13.97 -3.63 26.38
C PHE A 531 -13.12 -3.66 25.11
N VAL A 532 -11.82 -3.33 25.16
CA VAL A 532 -10.97 -3.23 23.97
C VAL A 532 -10.93 -4.54 23.17
N ARG A 533 -10.80 -5.69 23.82
CA ARG A 533 -10.80 -7.00 23.14
C ARG A 533 -12.14 -7.31 22.48
N PRO A 534 -13.29 -7.20 23.15
CA PRO A 534 -14.60 -7.31 22.50
C PRO A 534 -14.77 -6.33 21.32
N LEU A 535 -14.38 -5.06 21.48
CA LEU A 535 -14.46 -4.05 20.43
C LEU A 535 -13.62 -4.42 19.20
N GLN A 536 -12.41 -4.93 19.40
CA GLN A 536 -11.55 -5.41 18.31
C GLN A 536 -12.12 -6.67 17.64
N GLN A 537 -12.80 -7.53 18.38
CA GLN A 537 -13.49 -8.69 17.83
C GLN A 537 -14.65 -8.26 16.94
N ASP A 538 -15.51 -7.38 17.40
CA ASP A 538 -16.64 -6.87 16.65
C ASP A 538 -16.18 -6.09 15.42
N ALA A 539 -15.14 -5.28 15.57
CA ALA A 539 -14.52 -4.57 14.45
C ALA A 539 -14.11 -5.50 13.30
N ARG A 540 -13.49 -6.65 13.65
CA ARG A 540 -13.09 -7.67 12.64
C ARG A 540 -14.30 -8.33 12.00
N VAL A 541 -15.33 -8.67 12.77
CA VAL A 541 -16.57 -9.29 12.26
C VAL A 541 -17.32 -8.33 11.34
N ILE A 542 -17.41 -7.06 11.72
CA ILE A 542 -18.04 -6.01 10.91
C ILE A 542 -17.22 -5.74 9.63
N ALA A 543 -15.87 -5.69 9.73
CA ALA A 543 -15.02 -5.55 8.55
C ALA A 543 -15.21 -6.69 7.56
N GLU A 544 -15.33 -7.94 8.05
CA GLU A 544 -15.61 -9.10 7.22
C GLU A 544 -16.98 -9.00 6.53
N LEU A 545 -18.03 -8.66 7.27
CA LEU A 545 -19.35 -8.45 6.71
C LEU A 545 -19.37 -7.34 5.66
N ASP A 546 -18.68 -6.24 5.91
CA ASP A 546 -18.57 -5.11 4.98
C ASP A 546 -17.84 -5.50 3.68
N CYS A 547 -16.76 -6.28 3.77
CA CYS A 547 -16.09 -6.85 2.59
C CYS A 547 -17.05 -7.73 1.77
N LEU A 548 -17.77 -8.66 2.41
CA LEU A 548 -18.70 -9.56 1.74
C LEU A 548 -19.90 -8.80 1.14
N THR A 549 -20.36 -7.76 1.81
CA THR A 549 -21.39 -6.85 1.30
C THR A 549 -20.89 -6.08 0.08
N SER A 550 -19.66 -5.55 0.12
CA SER A 550 -18.99 -4.90 -1.00
C SER A 550 -18.88 -5.83 -2.22
N LEU A 551 -18.41 -7.07 -2.01
CA LEU A 551 -18.30 -8.06 -3.08
C LEU A 551 -19.67 -8.44 -3.67
N SER A 552 -20.72 -8.48 -2.86
CA SER A 552 -22.09 -8.75 -3.33
C SER A 552 -22.66 -7.58 -4.15
N GLU A 553 -22.34 -6.35 -3.78
CA GLU A 553 -22.73 -5.16 -4.53
C GLU A 553 -22.05 -5.13 -5.91
N VAL A 554 -20.73 -5.41 -5.95
CA VAL A 554 -19.98 -5.56 -7.21
C VAL A 554 -20.58 -6.67 -8.06
N ALA A 555 -20.90 -7.83 -7.48
CA ALA A 555 -21.46 -8.95 -8.21
C ALA A 555 -22.78 -8.60 -8.92
N VAL A 556 -23.64 -7.84 -8.25
CA VAL A 556 -24.93 -7.40 -8.85
C VAL A 556 -24.72 -6.31 -9.88
N THR A 557 -23.94 -5.29 -9.56
CA THR A 557 -23.74 -4.12 -10.43
C THR A 557 -22.98 -4.50 -11.70
N GLU A 558 -21.96 -5.37 -11.57
CA GLU A 558 -21.07 -5.75 -12.66
C GLU A 558 -21.44 -7.08 -13.33
N ARG A 559 -22.53 -7.71 -12.91
CA ARG A 559 -23.00 -9.00 -13.42
C ARG A 559 -21.91 -10.08 -13.34
N TYR A 560 -21.28 -10.20 -12.18
CA TYR A 560 -20.35 -11.29 -11.92
C TYR A 560 -21.11 -12.54 -11.51
N VAL A 561 -20.51 -13.71 -11.77
CA VAL A 561 -21.11 -15.02 -11.46
C VAL A 561 -20.33 -15.71 -10.35
N CYS A 562 -21.02 -16.57 -9.58
CA CYS A 562 -20.37 -17.41 -8.60
C CYS A 562 -19.52 -18.48 -9.31
N PRO A 563 -18.20 -18.50 -9.13
CA PRO A 563 -17.37 -19.55 -9.71
C PRO A 563 -17.48 -20.83 -8.89
N VAL A 564 -17.34 -21.98 -9.53
CA VAL A 564 -17.07 -23.24 -8.88
C VAL A 564 -15.58 -23.30 -8.58
N VAL A 565 -15.22 -23.47 -7.31
CA VAL A 565 -13.82 -23.62 -6.88
C VAL A 565 -13.68 -24.98 -6.21
N ASP A 566 -12.74 -25.81 -6.66
CA ASP A 566 -12.52 -27.14 -6.11
C ASP A 566 -11.02 -27.47 -5.92
N ASP A 567 -10.71 -28.66 -5.43
CA ASP A 567 -9.33 -29.12 -5.25
C ASP A 567 -8.70 -29.66 -6.56
N GLY A 568 -9.35 -29.49 -7.70
CA GLY A 568 -8.85 -29.84 -9.03
C GLY A 568 -7.69 -28.96 -9.47
N LEU A 569 -7.29 -29.14 -10.73
CA LEU A 569 -6.21 -28.41 -11.37
C LEU A 569 -6.66 -27.67 -12.64
N THR A 570 -7.93 -27.80 -13.00
CA THR A 570 -8.51 -27.19 -14.21
C THR A 570 -8.82 -25.72 -14.00
N ILE A 571 -8.58 -24.91 -15.02
CA ILE A 571 -9.03 -23.51 -15.11
C ILE A 571 -9.90 -23.44 -16.38
N ASP A 572 -11.23 -23.41 -16.21
CA ASP A 572 -12.20 -23.27 -17.29
C ASP A 572 -12.99 -21.98 -17.06
N ILE A 573 -12.73 -20.98 -17.88
CA ILE A 573 -13.38 -19.66 -17.84
C ILE A 573 -14.11 -19.46 -19.14
N ARG A 574 -15.42 -19.23 -19.10
CA ARG A 574 -16.26 -18.94 -20.25
C ARG A 574 -16.66 -17.48 -20.28
N SER A 575 -16.46 -16.86 -21.42
CA SER A 575 -16.79 -15.43 -21.61
C SER A 575 -16.18 -14.54 -20.53
N GLY A 576 -14.92 -14.80 -20.16
CA GLY A 576 -14.19 -14.02 -19.16
C GLY A 576 -13.98 -12.57 -19.61
N ARG A 577 -14.06 -11.62 -18.67
CA ARG A 577 -13.89 -10.19 -18.88
C ARG A 577 -12.81 -9.64 -17.96
N HIS A 578 -12.13 -8.59 -18.38
CA HIS A 578 -11.11 -7.97 -17.55
C HIS A 578 -11.76 -6.92 -16.62
N PRO A 579 -11.76 -7.11 -15.30
CA PRO A 579 -12.54 -6.29 -14.36
C PRO A 579 -12.20 -4.80 -14.43
N VAL A 580 -10.93 -4.47 -14.65
CA VAL A 580 -10.44 -3.09 -14.65
C VAL A 580 -10.63 -2.45 -16.03
N ILE A 581 -10.17 -3.12 -17.10
CA ILE A 581 -10.24 -2.55 -18.47
C ILE A 581 -11.71 -2.32 -18.89
N GLU A 582 -12.62 -3.24 -18.54
CA GLU A 582 -14.05 -3.10 -18.86
C GLU A 582 -14.62 -1.78 -18.33
N LYS A 583 -14.14 -1.31 -17.17
CA LYS A 583 -14.58 -0.06 -16.52
C LYS A 583 -13.90 1.21 -17.03
N GLN A 584 -12.81 1.04 -17.75
CA GLN A 584 -12.06 2.18 -18.34
C GLN A 584 -12.40 2.40 -19.81
N LEU A 585 -13.19 1.52 -20.41
CA LEU A 585 -13.61 1.68 -21.81
C LEU A 585 -14.51 2.92 -21.98
N PRO A 586 -14.31 3.68 -23.07
CA PRO A 586 -15.19 4.80 -23.40
C PRO A 586 -16.66 4.39 -23.51
N PHE A 587 -17.56 5.32 -23.22
CA PHE A 587 -18.99 5.09 -23.33
C PHE A 587 -19.38 4.54 -24.73
N GLY A 588 -20.14 3.46 -24.75
CA GLY A 588 -20.56 2.79 -25.98
C GLY A 588 -19.59 1.71 -26.50
N GLN A 589 -18.43 1.52 -25.88
CA GLN A 589 -17.56 0.39 -26.17
C GLN A 589 -17.75 -0.70 -25.09
N SER A 590 -17.83 -1.96 -25.56
CA SER A 590 -17.91 -3.13 -24.68
C SER A 590 -16.61 -3.92 -24.73
N TYR A 591 -16.25 -4.54 -23.60
CA TYR A 591 -15.13 -5.48 -23.55
C TYR A 591 -15.50 -6.76 -24.34
N VAL A 592 -14.56 -7.29 -25.11
CA VAL A 592 -14.74 -8.54 -25.85
C VAL A 592 -14.40 -9.72 -24.92
N PRO A 593 -15.41 -10.51 -24.51
CA PRO A 593 -15.17 -11.62 -23.59
C PRO A 593 -14.45 -12.77 -24.28
N ASN A 594 -13.60 -13.48 -23.53
CA ASN A 594 -12.80 -14.59 -24.04
C ASN A 594 -12.88 -15.83 -23.13
N ASP A 595 -12.80 -16.99 -23.79
CA ASP A 595 -12.77 -18.28 -23.11
C ASP A 595 -11.32 -18.70 -22.88
N VAL A 596 -11.03 -19.27 -21.70
CA VAL A 596 -9.71 -19.82 -21.36
C VAL A 596 -9.92 -21.18 -20.72
N HIS A 597 -9.31 -22.21 -21.31
CA HIS A 597 -9.34 -23.56 -20.78
C HIS A 597 -7.92 -24.10 -20.62
N LEU A 598 -7.54 -24.42 -19.37
CA LEU A 598 -6.25 -25.01 -19.03
C LEU A 598 -6.48 -26.24 -18.14
N ASP A 599 -5.83 -27.35 -18.49
CA ASP A 599 -5.90 -28.59 -17.72
C ASP A 599 -4.53 -29.29 -17.69
N GLU A 600 -4.48 -30.50 -17.12
CA GLU A 600 -3.24 -31.31 -17.10
C GLU A 600 -3.14 -32.31 -18.22
N GLU A 601 -4.21 -32.57 -18.95
CA GLU A 601 -4.32 -33.67 -19.93
C GLU A 601 -4.12 -33.19 -21.37
N GLU A 602 -4.85 -32.14 -21.77
CA GLU A 602 -4.87 -31.65 -23.15
C GLU A 602 -4.24 -30.28 -23.34
N THR A 603 -4.47 -29.35 -22.41
CA THR A 603 -4.06 -27.93 -22.57
C THR A 603 -3.38 -27.40 -21.33
N GLN A 604 -2.18 -27.85 -21.07
CA GLN A 604 -1.37 -27.32 -19.97
C GLN A 604 -0.82 -25.93 -20.28
N ILE A 605 -0.38 -25.74 -21.54
CA ILE A 605 0.28 -24.50 -22.00
C ILE A 605 -0.47 -23.97 -23.22
N MET A 606 -0.96 -22.75 -23.13
CA MET A 606 -1.51 -22.00 -24.26
C MET A 606 -0.44 -21.05 -24.80
N VAL A 607 0.06 -21.30 -26.02
CA VAL A 607 0.92 -20.36 -26.75
C VAL A 607 0.01 -19.40 -27.50
N ILE A 608 0.08 -18.10 -27.16
CA ILE A 608 -0.83 -17.07 -27.66
C ILE A 608 -0.06 -16.13 -28.57
N THR A 609 -0.31 -16.22 -29.88
CA THR A 609 0.27 -15.33 -30.88
C THR A 609 -0.68 -14.20 -31.25
N GLY A 610 -0.20 -13.23 -32.01
CA GLY A 610 -1.01 -12.12 -32.52
C GLY A 610 -0.28 -10.78 -32.49
N PRO A 611 -0.82 -9.76 -33.18
CA PRO A 611 -0.19 -8.46 -33.26
C PRO A 611 -0.12 -7.75 -31.90
N ASN A 612 0.79 -6.78 -31.80
CA ASN A 612 0.79 -5.87 -30.64
C ASN A 612 -0.52 -5.07 -30.64
N MET A 613 -1.01 -4.69 -29.47
CA MET A 613 -2.33 -4.04 -29.26
C MET A 613 -3.55 -4.96 -29.49
N SER A 614 -3.37 -6.24 -29.84
CA SER A 614 -4.52 -7.17 -29.98
C SER A 614 -5.19 -7.53 -28.66
N GLY A 615 -4.53 -7.31 -27.51
CA GLY A 615 -5.07 -7.61 -26.18
C GLY A 615 -4.50 -8.86 -25.52
N LYS A 616 -3.37 -9.42 -26.00
CA LYS A 616 -2.69 -10.59 -25.39
C LYS A 616 -2.44 -10.37 -23.87
N SER A 617 -1.75 -9.30 -23.51
CA SER A 617 -1.45 -8.98 -22.12
C SER A 617 -2.70 -8.77 -21.26
N ALA A 618 -3.79 -8.21 -21.84
CA ALA A 618 -5.06 -8.04 -21.17
C ALA A 618 -5.72 -9.40 -20.87
N LEU A 619 -5.65 -10.36 -21.78
CA LEU A 619 -6.15 -11.72 -21.59
C LEU A 619 -5.40 -12.47 -20.49
N LEU A 620 -4.06 -12.36 -20.46
CA LEU A 620 -3.26 -12.96 -19.40
C LEU A 620 -3.66 -12.41 -18.02
N ARG A 621 -3.67 -11.09 -17.89
CA ARG A 621 -4.07 -10.42 -16.64
C ARG A 621 -5.51 -10.74 -16.24
N GLN A 622 -6.45 -10.76 -17.18
CA GLN A 622 -7.84 -11.16 -16.97
C GLN A 622 -7.93 -12.52 -16.28
N THR A 623 -7.22 -13.52 -16.79
CA THR A 623 -7.23 -14.88 -16.25
C THR A 623 -6.71 -14.90 -14.81
N ALA A 624 -5.58 -14.22 -14.54
CA ALA A 624 -5.03 -14.12 -13.20
C ALA A 624 -5.96 -13.42 -12.22
N LEU A 625 -6.59 -12.31 -12.64
CA LEU A 625 -7.51 -11.55 -11.79
C LEU A 625 -8.81 -12.33 -11.48
N ILE A 626 -9.31 -13.13 -12.45
CA ILE A 626 -10.46 -14.01 -12.22
C ILE A 626 -10.13 -15.09 -11.17
N VAL A 627 -8.97 -15.74 -11.28
CA VAL A 627 -8.51 -16.73 -10.30
C VAL A 627 -8.31 -16.08 -8.91
N LEU A 628 -7.70 -14.90 -8.87
CA LEU A 628 -7.50 -14.16 -7.62
C LEU A 628 -8.84 -13.80 -6.95
N LEU A 629 -9.78 -13.25 -7.71
CA LEU A 629 -11.13 -12.90 -7.21
C LEU A 629 -11.85 -14.13 -6.66
N ALA A 630 -11.81 -15.25 -7.36
CA ALA A 630 -12.42 -16.51 -6.89
C ALA A 630 -11.83 -16.94 -5.54
N GLN A 631 -10.52 -16.83 -5.35
CA GLN A 631 -9.84 -17.28 -4.12
C GLN A 631 -9.88 -16.26 -2.96
N ILE A 632 -10.40 -15.05 -3.16
CA ILE A 632 -10.83 -14.23 -2.03
C ILE A 632 -12.29 -14.49 -1.61
N GLY A 633 -13.00 -15.39 -2.32
CA GLY A 633 -14.41 -15.70 -2.09
C GLY A 633 -15.39 -14.80 -2.86
N SER A 634 -14.91 -14.04 -3.85
CA SER A 634 -15.73 -13.17 -4.70
C SER A 634 -16.39 -13.93 -5.86
N PHE A 635 -17.44 -13.37 -6.40
CA PHE A 635 -17.92 -13.65 -7.75
C PHE A 635 -16.94 -13.09 -8.77
N VAL A 636 -16.98 -13.60 -10.01
CA VAL A 636 -16.00 -13.33 -11.04
C VAL A 636 -16.63 -12.77 -12.33
N PRO A 637 -15.92 -11.92 -13.08
CA PRO A 637 -16.40 -11.35 -14.35
C PRO A 637 -16.34 -12.38 -15.48
N ALA A 638 -17.28 -13.31 -15.51
CA ALA A 638 -17.41 -14.35 -16.53
C ALA A 638 -18.88 -14.72 -16.71
N GLU A 639 -19.19 -15.53 -17.72
CA GLU A 639 -20.50 -16.19 -17.86
C GLU A 639 -20.56 -17.47 -17.02
N ALA A 640 -19.44 -18.20 -16.94
CA ALA A 640 -19.23 -19.33 -16.05
C ALA A 640 -17.73 -19.48 -15.77
N ALA A 641 -17.38 -19.97 -14.58
CA ALA A 641 -16.00 -20.29 -14.24
C ALA A 641 -15.95 -21.54 -13.35
N HIS A 642 -15.05 -22.47 -13.69
CA HIS A 642 -14.69 -23.63 -12.89
C HIS A 642 -13.19 -23.60 -12.68
N LEU A 643 -12.76 -23.43 -11.44
CA LEU A 643 -11.38 -23.10 -11.09
C LEU A 643 -10.85 -24.08 -10.04
N GLY A 644 -9.87 -24.87 -10.43
CA GLY A 644 -9.07 -25.63 -9.46
C GLY A 644 -8.24 -24.71 -8.60
N LEU A 645 -8.04 -25.11 -7.34
CA LEU A 645 -7.28 -24.33 -6.36
C LEU A 645 -5.88 -24.04 -6.86
N THR A 646 -5.53 -22.75 -6.94
CA THR A 646 -4.24 -22.24 -7.38
C THR A 646 -3.42 -21.79 -6.17
N ASP A 647 -2.21 -22.33 -6.00
CA ASP A 647 -1.34 -22.00 -4.86
C ASP A 647 -0.37 -20.85 -5.12
N GLY A 648 -0.25 -20.42 -6.38
CA GLY A 648 0.58 -19.28 -6.76
C GLY A 648 0.26 -18.77 -8.16
N ILE A 649 0.27 -17.45 -8.32
CA ILE A 649 0.21 -16.79 -9.62
C ILE A 649 1.53 -16.09 -9.83
N PHE A 650 2.16 -16.35 -10.97
CA PHE A 650 3.43 -15.76 -11.36
C PHE A 650 3.29 -15.08 -12.71
N THR A 651 3.69 -13.83 -12.81
CA THR A 651 3.60 -13.09 -14.05
C THR A 651 4.95 -12.51 -14.46
N ARG A 652 5.23 -12.59 -15.75
CA ARG A 652 6.25 -11.79 -16.41
C ARG A 652 5.57 -11.04 -17.55
N VAL A 653 5.00 -9.87 -17.23
CA VAL A 653 4.21 -9.04 -18.15
C VAL A 653 4.74 -7.62 -18.14
N GLY A 654 5.19 -7.12 -19.28
CA GLY A 654 5.73 -5.76 -19.46
C GLY A 654 7.20 -5.60 -19.07
N ALA A 655 7.88 -4.65 -19.69
CA ALA A 655 9.25 -4.27 -19.35
C ALA A 655 9.21 -3.26 -18.19
N SER A 656 9.82 -3.59 -17.07
CA SER A 656 10.16 -2.58 -16.05
C SER A 656 11.55 -2.05 -16.34
N ASP A 657 11.64 -0.88 -16.95
CA ASP A 657 12.91 -0.18 -17.11
C ASP A 657 13.42 0.27 -15.74
N ASN A 658 14.28 -0.53 -15.15
CA ASN A 658 14.92 -0.23 -13.88
C ASN A 658 16.27 0.46 -14.09
N ILE A 659 16.24 1.61 -14.73
CA ILE A 659 17.43 2.44 -15.06
C ILE A 659 18.28 2.74 -13.80
N SER A 660 17.67 2.71 -12.62
CA SER A 660 18.33 3.11 -11.36
C SER A 660 19.36 2.09 -10.83
N ARG A 661 19.38 0.83 -11.32
CA ARG A 661 20.38 -0.19 -10.93
C ARG A 661 21.48 -0.38 -11.98
N GLY A 662 21.38 0.23 -13.17
CA GLY A 662 22.35 0.03 -14.25
C GLY A 662 22.34 -1.40 -14.82
N GLU A 663 21.32 -2.20 -14.50
CA GLU A 663 21.16 -3.56 -15.00
C GLU A 663 20.49 -3.53 -16.39
N SER A 664 20.92 -4.42 -17.27
CA SER A 664 20.26 -4.61 -18.57
C SER A 664 18.82 -5.09 -18.37
N THR A 665 17.87 -4.53 -19.10
CA THR A 665 16.48 -4.96 -19.11
C THR A 665 16.34 -6.46 -19.36
N PHE A 666 17.18 -7.02 -20.19
CA PHE A 666 17.23 -8.46 -20.45
C PHE A 666 17.71 -9.27 -19.25
N MET A 667 18.70 -8.77 -18.49
CA MET A 667 19.16 -9.45 -17.27
C MET A 667 18.08 -9.49 -16.20
N VAL A 668 17.36 -8.40 -16.00
CA VAL A 668 16.21 -8.34 -15.07
C VAL A 668 15.13 -9.34 -15.52
N GLU A 669 14.83 -9.37 -16.81
CA GLU A 669 13.86 -10.32 -17.39
C GLU A 669 14.26 -11.77 -17.12
N MET A 670 15.53 -12.13 -17.29
CA MET A 670 16.02 -13.48 -17.03
C MET A 670 16.03 -13.83 -15.54
N GLN A 671 16.33 -12.89 -14.66
CA GLN A 671 16.28 -13.09 -13.21
C GLN A 671 14.83 -13.33 -12.73
N GLU A 672 13.87 -12.56 -13.25
CA GLU A 672 12.44 -12.75 -12.95
C GLU A 672 11.95 -14.10 -13.45
N ALA A 673 12.29 -14.47 -14.70
CA ALA A 673 11.94 -15.78 -15.27
C ALA A 673 12.56 -16.93 -14.44
N ALA A 674 13.83 -16.83 -14.06
CA ALA A 674 14.51 -17.82 -13.23
C ALA A 674 13.85 -17.96 -11.85
N SER A 675 13.48 -16.85 -11.21
CA SER A 675 12.75 -16.86 -9.93
C SER A 675 11.41 -17.59 -10.05
N ILE A 676 10.65 -17.33 -11.12
CA ILE A 676 9.40 -18.02 -11.41
C ILE A 676 9.65 -19.53 -11.57
N LEU A 677 10.57 -19.92 -12.46
CA LEU A 677 10.84 -21.31 -12.77
C LEU A 677 11.28 -22.15 -11.55
N ASN A 678 11.98 -21.52 -10.59
CA ASN A 678 12.40 -22.16 -9.35
C ASN A 678 11.29 -22.27 -8.29
N ALA A 679 10.18 -21.52 -8.44
CA ALA A 679 9.09 -21.46 -7.45
C ALA A 679 7.86 -22.30 -7.83
N LEU A 680 7.89 -23.02 -8.93
CA LEU A 680 6.74 -23.71 -9.53
C LEU A 680 6.23 -24.90 -8.71
N THR A 681 4.92 -25.10 -8.76
CA THR A 681 4.19 -26.26 -8.28
C THR A 681 3.17 -26.73 -9.33
N PRO A 682 2.55 -27.90 -9.17
CA PRO A 682 1.47 -28.32 -10.08
C PRO A 682 0.27 -27.39 -10.09
N ARG A 683 0.05 -26.65 -8.99
CA ARG A 683 -1.09 -25.72 -8.79
C ARG A 683 -0.78 -24.29 -9.22
N SER A 684 0.42 -24.02 -9.75
CA SER A 684 0.82 -22.68 -10.14
C SER A 684 0.18 -22.28 -11.48
N LEU A 685 -0.21 -21.01 -11.57
CA LEU A 685 -0.61 -20.32 -12.81
C LEU A 685 0.52 -19.39 -13.23
N VAL A 686 1.07 -19.60 -14.43
CA VAL A 686 2.21 -18.85 -14.98
C VAL A 686 1.79 -18.05 -16.20
N LEU A 687 2.18 -16.78 -16.22
CA LEU A 687 1.85 -15.84 -17.28
C LEU A 687 3.12 -15.20 -17.82
N PHE A 688 3.55 -15.63 -19.01
CA PHE A 688 4.67 -15.02 -19.73
C PHE A 688 4.17 -14.16 -20.89
N ASP A 689 4.62 -12.92 -20.95
CA ASP A 689 4.28 -11.98 -22.01
C ASP A 689 5.56 -11.46 -22.68
N GLU A 690 5.73 -11.84 -23.94
CA GLU A 690 6.80 -11.39 -24.84
C GLU A 690 8.21 -11.61 -24.27
N LEU A 691 8.45 -12.76 -23.66
CA LEU A 691 9.74 -13.14 -23.10
C LEU A 691 10.80 -13.28 -24.21
N GLY A 692 12.03 -12.78 -23.95
CA GLY A 692 13.16 -12.86 -24.86
C GLY A 692 13.34 -11.66 -25.80
N ARG A 693 12.59 -10.57 -25.61
CA ARG A 693 12.69 -9.36 -26.46
C ARG A 693 14.00 -8.57 -26.30
N GLY A 694 14.64 -8.70 -25.15
CA GLY A 694 15.83 -7.89 -24.79
C GLY A 694 17.15 -8.35 -25.42
N THR A 695 17.13 -9.41 -26.28
CA THR A 695 18.33 -9.98 -26.91
C THR A 695 18.14 -10.21 -28.41
N SER A 696 19.08 -10.92 -29.07
CA SER A 696 18.90 -11.29 -30.47
C SER A 696 17.67 -12.18 -30.68
N THR A 697 17.06 -12.11 -31.86
CA THR A 697 15.82 -12.84 -32.17
C THR A 697 15.97 -14.33 -31.94
N TYR A 698 17.08 -14.92 -32.41
CA TYR A 698 17.31 -16.37 -32.27
C TYR A 698 17.59 -16.80 -30.84
N ASP A 699 18.32 -15.98 -30.05
CA ASP A 699 18.53 -16.26 -28.62
C ASP A 699 17.20 -16.18 -27.88
N GLY A 700 16.40 -15.16 -28.18
CA GLY A 700 15.06 -14.98 -27.57
C GLY A 700 14.12 -16.16 -27.86
N ILE A 701 14.04 -16.61 -29.13
CA ILE A 701 13.28 -17.81 -29.54
C ILE A 701 13.80 -19.05 -28.83
N SER A 702 15.12 -19.25 -28.79
CA SER A 702 15.72 -20.44 -28.19
C SER A 702 15.45 -20.54 -26.70
N ILE A 703 15.49 -19.41 -25.97
CA ILE A 703 15.19 -19.33 -24.55
C ILE A 703 13.69 -19.60 -24.33
N ALA A 704 12.81 -18.93 -25.08
CA ALA A 704 11.37 -19.10 -24.95
C ALA A 704 10.94 -20.56 -25.24
N TRP A 705 11.52 -21.17 -26.29
CA TRP A 705 11.32 -22.57 -26.64
C TRP A 705 11.73 -23.51 -25.49
N ALA A 706 12.95 -23.37 -24.99
CA ALA A 706 13.49 -24.20 -23.92
C ALA A 706 12.65 -24.05 -22.61
N ILE A 707 12.14 -22.86 -22.32
CA ILE A 707 11.26 -22.62 -21.16
C ILE A 707 9.93 -23.35 -21.33
N ILE A 708 9.31 -23.35 -22.52
CA ILE A 708 8.06 -24.06 -22.76
C ILE A 708 8.28 -25.58 -22.62
N GLU A 709 9.37 -26.13 -23.19
CA GLU A 709 9.74 -27.55 -23.02
C GLU A 709 9.95 -27.89 -21.54
N TYR A 710 10.68 -27.04 -20.80
CA TYR A 710 10.89 -27.22 -19.36
C TYR A 710 9.57 -27.24 -18.57
N LEU A 711 8.66 -26.30 -18.85
CA LEU A 711 7.36 -26.23 -18.19
C LEU A 711 6.48 -27.45 -18.49
N HIS A 712 6.53 -27.94 -19.74
CA HIS A 712 5.81 -29.13 -20.19
C HIS A 712 6.30 -30.40 -19.50
N ASP A 713 7.63 -30.58 -19.40
CA ASP A 713 8.27 -31.81 -18.95
C ASP A 713 8.72 -31.76 -17.48
N ASN A 714 8.41 -30.67 -16.75
CA ASN A 714 8.85 -30.47 -15.36
C ASN A 714 8.43 -31.65 -14.46
N PRO A 715 9.36 -32.40 -13.85
CA PRO A 715 9.05 -33.53 -13.01
C PRO A 715 8.41 -33.14 -11.66
N HIS A 716 8.60 -31.90 -11.23
CA HIS A 716 8.09 -31.41 -9.94
C HIS A 716 6.69 -30.81 -10.04
N GLY A 717 6.14 -30.65 -11.24
CA GLY A 717 4.80 -30.11 -11.42
C GLY A 717 4.61 -29.59 -12.84
N ARG A 718 3.37 -29.64 -13.32
CA ARG A 718 2.95 -29.17 -14.62
C ARG A 718 2.12 -27.91 -14.46
N PRO A 719 2.73 -26.73 -14.28
CA PRO A 719 1.99 -25.50 -14.03
C PRO A 719 1.13 -25.14 -15.25
N LYS A 720 -0.07 -24.64 -15.01
CA LYS A 720 -0.90 -24.05 -16.05
C LYS A 720 -0.24 -22.78 -16.57
N THR A 721 -0.06 -22.67 -17.88
CA THR A 721 0.74 -21.58 -18.44
C THR A 721 0.03 -20.90 -19.60
N LEU A 722 -0.05 -19.58 -19.56
CA LEU A 722 -0.38 -18.72 -20.69
C LEU A 722 0.91 -18.05 -21.18
N PHE A 723 1.33 -18.33 -22.38
CA PHE A 723 2.56 -17.83 -22.98
C PHE A 723 2.25 -16.95 -24.19
N ALA A 724 2.17 -15.64 -23.98
CA ALA A 724 1.98 -14.70 -25.07
C ALA A 724 3.30 -14.35 -25.72
N THR A 725 3.34 -14.41 -27.04
CA THR A 725 4.56 -14.19 -27.81
C THR A 725 4.28 -13.55 -29.16
N HIS A 726 5.31 -13.00 -29.77
CA HIS A 726 5.34 -12.57 -31.17
C HIS A 726 6.19 -13.50 -32.02
N TYR A 727 6.82 -14.52 -31.43
CA TYR A 727 7.59 -15.53 -32.14
C TYR A 727 6.65 -16.60 -32.73
N HIS A 728 6.49 -16.59 -34.06
CA HIS A 728 5.62 -17.54 -34.77
C HIS A 728 6.19 -18.96 -34.80
N GLU A 729 7.51 -19.06 -34.67
CA GLU A 729 8.24 -20.32 -34.63
C GLU A 729 7.81 -21.21 -33.45
N LEU A 730 7.33 -20.59 -32.35
CA LEU A 730 6.83 -21.35 -31.22
C LEU A 730 5.51 -22.09 -31.49
N ASN A 731 4.83 -21.79 -32.60
CA ASN A 731 3.66 -22.56 -33.04
C ASN A 731 4.01 -24.03 -33.39
N ASP A 732 5.25 -24.33 -33.78
CA ASP A 732 5.71 -25.69 -34.08
C ASP A 732 5.70 -26.59 -32.84
N LEU A 733 5.67 -26.02 -31.63
CA LEU A 733 5.66 -26.80 -30.40
C LEU A 733 4.40 -27.62 -30.23
N GLU A 734 3.24 -27.20 -30.74
CA GLU A 734 1.99 -27.96 -30.67
C GLU A 734 2.12 -29.33 -31.36
N GLY A 735 2.90 -29.42 -32.46
CA GLY A 735 3.17 -30.67 -33.15
C GLY A 735 4.15 -31.61 -32.44
N ARG A 736 4.87 -31.10 -31.42
CA ARG A 736 5.92 -31.82 -30.70
C ARG A 736 5.56 -32.17 -29.27
N LEU A 737 4.75 -31.32 -28.62
CA LEU A 737 4.38 -31.40 -27.20
C LEU A 737 2.86 -31.57 -27.07
N GLU A 738 2.42 -32.69 -26.53
CA GLU A 738 1.00 -33.09 -26.52
C GLU A 738 0.09 -32.09 -25.81
N ARG A 739 0.57 -31.46 -24.72
CA ARG A 739 -0.19 -30.54 -23.86
C ARG A 739 0.03 -29.07 -24.17
N VAL A 740 0.72 -28.76 -25.29
CA VAL A 740 0.87 -27.38 -25.79
C VAL A 740 -0.17 -27.15 -26.86
N LYS A 741 -0.89 -26.05 -26.78
CA LYS A 741 -1.93 -25.66 -27.74
C LYS A 741 -1.74 -24.22 -28.21
N ASN A 742 -1.83 -24.03 -29.52
CA ASN A 742 -1.70 -22.71 -30.14
C ASN A 742 -3.03 -21.97 -30.20
N TYR A 743 -2.96 -20.71 -29.90
CA TYR A 743 -4.05 -19.75 -29.99
C TYR A 743 -3.55 -18.45 -30.58
N ASN A 744 -4.47 -17.69 -31.18
CA ASN A 744 -4.17 -16.34 -31.61
C ASN A 744 -5.27 -15.38 -31.19
N VAL A 745 -4.89 -14.12 -30.95
CA VAL A 745 -5.86 -13.04 -30.74
C VAL A 745 -6.17 -12.42 -32.11
N SER A 746 -7.40 -12.62 -32.55
CA SER A 746 -7.81 -12.33 -33.93
C SER A 746 -7.78 -10.83 -34.25
N ALA A 747 -7.22 -10.53 -35.42
CA ALA A 747 -7.25 -9.24 -36.07
C ALA A 747 -7.61 -9.45 -37.56
N ARG A 748 -8.29 -8.53 -38.18
CA ARG A 748 -8.62 -8.55 -39.61
C ARG A 748 -8.18 -7.25 -40.26
N GLU A 749 -7.68 -7.36 -41.49
CA GLU A 749 -7.45 -6.20 -42.33
C GLU A 749 -8.69 -6.03 -43.24
N ILE A 750 -9.35 -4.86 -43.16
CA ILE A 750 -10.46 -4.46 -43.95
C ILE A 750 -10.10 -3.14 -44.65
N GLU A 751 -10.06 -3.14 -45.97
CA GLU A 751 -9.72 -1.95 -46.77
C GLU A 751 -8.40 -1.25 -46.35
N GLY A 752 -7.37 -2.03 -46.02
CA GLY A 752 -6.09 -1.48 -45.56
C GLY A 752 -6.07 -0.94 -44.14
N ARG A 753 -7.13 -1.16 -43.40
CA ARG A 753 -7.22 -0.82 -41.96
C ARG A 753 -7.26 -2.09 -41.11
N MET A 754 -6.44 -2.11 -40.05
CA MET A 754 -6.48 -3.21 -39.08
C MET A 754 -7.65 -3.02 -38.11
N LEU A 755 -8.49 -4.04 -38.04
CA LEU A 755 -9.53 -4.17 -37.03
C LEU A 755 -9.12 -5.25 -36.02
N PHE A 756 -8.84 -4.85 -34.78
CA PHE A 756 -8.56 -5.77 -33.71
C PHE A 756 -9.87 -6.33 -33.15
N LEU A 757 -10.17 -7.58 -33.46
CA LEU A 757 -11.38 -8.25 -32.97
C LEU A 757 -11.26 -8.65 -31.50
N ARG A 758 -10.03 -8.73 -30.98
CA ARG A 758 -9.72 -9.05 -29.57
C ARG A 758 -10.30 -10.39 -29.08
N LYS A 759 -10.67 -11.29 -30.00
CA LYS A 759 -11.19 -12.62 -29.70
C LYS A 759 -10.08 -13.66 -29.81
N LEU A 760 -9.96 -14.47 -28.75
CA LEU A 760 -9.07 -15.61 -28.73
C LEU A 760 -9.62 -16.72 -29.61
N VAL A 761 -8.81 -17.24 -30.52
CA VAL A 761 -9.19 -18.28 -31.47
C VAL A 761 -8.13 -19.37 -31.48
N ARG A 762 -8.52 -20.63 -31.63
CA ARG A 762 -7.65 -21.79 -31.77
C ARG A 762 -6.79 -21.69 -33.01
N GLY A 763 -5.51 -22.07 -32.92
CA GLY A 763 -4.51 -22.04 -34.01
C GLY A 763 -3.57 -20.84 -33.89
N GLY A 764 -2.37 -20.97 -34.47
CA GLY A 764 -1.35 -19.92 -34.49
C GLY A 764 -1.65 -18.86 -35.56
N SER A 765 -1.05 -17.68 -35.41
CA SER A 765 -1.03 -16.66 -36.46
C SER A 765 0.20 -16.87 -37.33
N GLU A 766 0.02 -16.93 -38.63
CA GLU A 766 1.08 -17.10 -39.63
C GLU A 766 1.72 -15.77 -40.08
N HIS A 767 1.07 -14.64 -39.75
CA HIS A 767 1.49 -13.32 -40.25
C HIS A 767 1.83 -12.37 -39.10
N SER A 768 2.92 -11.61 -39.28
CA SER A 768 3.23 -10.47 -38.40
C SER A 768 2.55 -9.22 -38.95
N PHE A 769 1.93 -8.44 -38.07
CA PHE A 769 1.21 -7.21 -38.42
C PHE A 769 1.98 -5.93 -38.01
N GLY A 770 3.28 -6.01 -37.77
CA GLY A 770 4.09 -4.89 -37.27
C GLY A 770 4.08 -3.68 -38.19
N ILE A 771 4.13 -3.90 -39.52
CA ILE A 771 4.12 -2.81 -40.52
C ILE A 771 2.74 -2.14 -40.55
N GLN A 772 1.65 -2.89 -40.43
CA GLN A 772 0.30 -2.36 -40.35
C GLN A 772 0.09 -1.50 -39.10
N VAL A 773 0.63 -1.96 -37.96
CA VAL A 773 0.59 -1.17 -36.71
C VAL A 773 1.43 0.11 -36.83
N ALA A 774 2.61 0.05 -37.48
CA ALA A 774 3.41 1.23 -37.77
C ALA A 774 2.64 2.26 -38.64
N ARG A 775 1.86 1.79 -39.61
CA ARG A 775 0.98 2.63 -40.42
C ARG A 775 -0.12 3.30 -39.61
N LEU A 776 -0.73 2.57 -38.66
CA LEU A 776 -1.71 3.11 -37.70
C LEU A 776 -1.10 4.15 -36.77
N GLY A 777 0.15 3.97 -36.37
CA GLY A 777 0.92 4.95 -35.55
C GLY A 777 1.33 6.20 -36.30
N GLY A 778 0.94 6.36 -37.57
CA GLY A 778 1.21 7.56 -38.36
C GLY A 778 2.57 7.58 -39.05
N MET A 779 3.27 6.44 -39.16
CA MET A 779 4.53 6.36 -39.89
C MET A 779 4.38 6.73 -41.37
N PRO A 780 5.31 7.49 -41.99
CA PRO A 780 5.22 7.89 -43.40
C PRO A 780 5.02 6.72 -44.37
N ARG A 781 4.14 6.89 -45.33
CA ARG A 781 3.80 5.80 -46.29
C ARG A 781 5.01 5.25 -47.05
N SER A 782 5.99 6.09 -47.37
CA SER A 782 7.22 5.65 -48.04
C SER A 782 8.01 4.64 -47.20
N ILE A 783 8.08 4.84 -45.89
CA ILE A 783 8.77 3.94 -44.95
C ILE A 783 7.99 2.61 -44.82
N THR A 784 6.69 2.69 -44.62
CA THR A 784 5.85 1.48 -44.46
C THR A 784 5.78 0.66 -45.74
N GLN A 785 5.79 1.30 -46.93
CA GLN A 785 5.86 0.59 -48.21
C GLN A 785 7.22 -0.12 -48.38
N ARG A 786 8.32 0.61 -48.13
CA ARG A 786 9.65 0.03 -48.20
C ARG A 786 9.84 -1.15 -47.22
N ALA A 787 9.29 -1.02 -46.01
CA ALA A 787 9.29 -2.08 -45.01
C ALA A 787 8.53 -3.34 -45.51
N THR A 788 7.42 -3.16 -46.23
CA THR A 788 6.67 -4.28 -46.82
C THR A 788 7.50 -4.97 -47.90
N ASP A 789 8.18 -4.20 -48.74
CA ASP A 789 9.05 -4.78 -49.81
C ASP A 789 10.21 -5.60 -49.22
N ILE A 790 10.84 -5.08 -48.14
CA ILE A 790 11.91 -5.76 -47.44
C ILE A 790 11.39 -7.03 -46.76
N LEU A 791 10.22 -6.98 -46.07
CA LEU A 791 9.62 -8.15 -45.43
C LEU A 791 9.38 -9.27 -46.44
N SER A 792 8.78 -8.96 -47.61
CA SER A 792 8.55 -9.94 -48.65
C SER A 792 9.85 -10.58 -49.19
N GLN A 793 10.95 -9.81 -49.29
CA GLN A 793 12.27 -10.32 -49.64
C GLN A 793 12.82 -11.28 -48.59
N LEU A 794 12.72 -10.93 -47.32
CA LEU A 794 13.19 -11.75 -46.21
C LEU A 794 12.40 -13.06 -46.07
N GLU A 795 11.07 -13.02 -46.21
CA GLU A 795 10.20 -14.20 -46.19
C GLU A 795 10.51 -15.12 -47.40
N SER A 796 10.72 -14.57 -48.59
CA SER A 796 11.10 -15.35 -49.77
C SER A 796 12.47 -16.01 -49.62
N ALA A 797 13.46 -15.34 -49.06
CA ALA A 797 14.77 -15.90 -48.77
C ALA A 797 14.69 -17.07 -47.77
N HIS A 798 13.82 -16.96 -46.75
CA HIS A 798 13.64 -18.02 -45.76
C HIS A 798 13.01 -19.29 -46.37
N ILE A 799 12.02 -19.13 -47.25
CA ILE A 799 11.37 -20.24 -47.96
C ILE A 799 12.37 -20.99 -48.85
N HIS A 800 13.27 -20.29 -49.55
CA HIS A 800 14.31 -20.92 -50.38
C HIS A 800 15.35 -21.71 -49.57
N GLN A 801 15.68 -21.32 -48.34
CA GLN A 801 16.57 -22.11 -47.48
C GLN A 801 15.91 -23.39 -46.95
N VAL A 802 14.62 -23.35 -46.61
CA VAL A 802 13.88 -24.52 -46.09
C VAL A 802 13.56 -25.53 -47.21
N THR A 803 13.25 -25.08 -48.44
CA THR A 803 12.93 -25.95 -49.56
C THR A 803 14.20 -26.50 -50.26
N GLY A 804 15.35 -25.87 -50.08
CA GLY A 804 16.65 -26.33 -50.66
C GLY A 804 17.27 -27.55 -49.96
N LEU A 805 16.77 -27.97 -48.82
CA LEU A 805 17.26 -29.13 -48.07
C LEU A 805 16.62 -30.48 -48.41
N SER A 806 15.68 -30.53 -49.38
CA SER A 806 14.96 -31.74 -49.77
C SER A 806 15.37 -32.32 -51.12
N SER A 807 16.59 -32.10 -51.61
CA SER A 807 17.11 -32.78 -52.84
C SER A 807 18.30 -33.65 -52.49
N GLU A 808 18.01 -34.95 -52.32
CA GLU A 808 18.86 -36.12 -52.53
C GLU A 808 20.34 -36.10 -52.07
N VAL A 809 20.60 -36.58 -50.89
CA VAL A 809 21.91 -37.23 -50.59
C VAL A 809 21.74 -38.74 -50.65
N LYS A 810 22.15 -39.35 -51.77
CA LYS A 810 22.39 -40.78 -51.88
C LYS A 810 23.52 -41.22 -50.95
N VAL A 811 23.15 -42.05 -50.01
CA VAL A 811 24.11 -42.73 -49.12
C VAL A 811 24.99 -43.70 -49.90
N SER A 812 26.28 -43.46 -49.94
CA SER A 812 27.26 -44.48 -50.24
C SER A 812 28.01 -44.86 -48.98
N ARG A 813 27.84 -46.11 -48.55
CA ARG A 813 28.59 -46.77 -47.48
C ARG A 813 29.98 -47.14 -47.98
N ALA A 814 31.03 -46.79 -47.18
CA ALA A 814 32.15 -47.76 -46.96
C ALA A 814 33.16 -47.25 -45.91
N ALA A 815 33.34 -48.07 -44.90
CA ALA A 815 34.61 -48.44 -44.24
C ALA A 815 35.21 -47.43 -43.22
N THR A 816 35.10 -47.74 -41.92
CA THR A 816 36.07 -47.56 -40.85
C THR A 816 37.38 -48.31 -41.01
N PRO A 817 38.52 -48.18 -40.27
CA PRO A 817 38.65 -47.57 -38.91
C PRO A 817 40.00 -46.84 -38.63
N SER A 818 40.08 -46.25 -37.42
CA SER A 818 41.15 -46.30 -36.41
C SER A 818 41.76 -44.97 -35.96
N THR A 819 41.57 -44.75 -34.63
CA THR A 819 42.50 -44.27 -33.56
C THR A 819 43.38 -43.06 -33.78
N THR A 820 43.21 -42.01 -33.03
CA THR A 820 44.05 -41.57 -31.90
C THR A 820 43.67 -40.15 -31.48
N GLU A 821 43.46 -39.94 -30.16
CA GLU A 821 43.41 -38.65 -29.47
C GLU A 821 44.82 -38.01 -29.33
N PRO A 822 45.01 -36.84 -28.70
CA PRO A 822 44.18 -35.64 -28.48
C PRO A 822 44.93 -34.31 -28.75
N SER A 823 44.29 -33.19 -28.83
CA SER A 823 44.65 -31.97 -28.11
C SER A 823 43.92 -30.70 -28.58
N SER A 824 43.35 -30.03 -27.58
CA SER A 824 43.17 -28.59 -27.37
C SER A 824 43.29 -27.64 -28.56
N SER A 825 42.19 -26.85 -28.79
CA SER A 825 42.24 -25.39 -28.72
C SER A 825 40.99 -24.72 -29.29
N ILE A 826 40.37 -23.92 -28.45
CA ILE A 826 39.72 -22.62 -28.70
C ILE A 826 39.00 -22.48 -30.06
N THR A 827 37.70 -22.60 -30.03
CA THR A 827 36.83 -22.08 -31.07
C THR A 827 36.21 -20.78 -30.65
N GLY A 828 36.69 -19.67 -31.19
CA GLY A 828 35.99 -18.42 -31.20
C GLY A 828 34.70 -18.54 -32.02
N GLY A 829 33.55 -18.25 -31.40
CA GLY A 829 32.27 -18.23 -32.05
C GLY A 829 32.22 -17.17 -33.15
N VAL A 830 31.93 -17.60 -34.35
CA VAL A 830 31.65 -16.71 -35.47
C VAL A 830 30.20 -16.22 -35.30
N GLN A 831 30.04 -14.99 -34.89
CA GLN A 831 28.77 -14.27 -34.89
C GLN A 831 28.34 -14.02 -36.34
N MET A 832 27.38 -14.81 -36.87
CA MET A 832 26.81 -14.54 -38.17
C MET A 832 25.87 -13.35 -38.12
N SER A 833 26.24 -12.25 -38.73
CA SER A 833 25.42 -11.06 -38.92
C SER A 833 24.36 -11.33 -40.00
N PHE A 834 23.10 -11.05 -39.66
CA PHE A 834 21.94 -11.27 -40.53
C PHE A 834 21.84 -10.28 -41.73
N PHE A 835 22.79 -9.37 -41.85
CA PHE A 835 22.90 -8.41 -42.97
C PHE A 835 24.21 -8.65 -43.76
N GLN A 836 24.26 -9.77 -44.50
CA GLN A 836 25.06 -9.81 -45.70
C GLN A 836 24.13 -9.74 -46.92
N LEU A 837 23.78 -8.53 -47.30
CA LEU A 837 23.57 -8.23 -48.70
C LEU A 837 24.89 -8.63 -49.41
N ASP A 838 24.87 -9.62 -50.23
CA ASP A 838 26.00 -9.98 -51.13
C ASP A 838 26.25 -8.76 -52.02
N ASP A 839 27.14 -7.89 -51.60
CA ASP A 839 27.71 -6.87 -52.44
C ASP A 839 28.63 -7.61 -53.43
N PRO A 840 28.30 -7.61 -54.72
CA PRO A 840 29.11 -8.34 -55.73
C PRO A 840 30.57 -7.93 -55.65
N VAL A 841 30.90 -6.70 -55.24
CA VAL A 841 32.25 -6.19 -55.05
C VAL A 841 32.96 -6.88 -53.88
N LEU A 842 32.27 -7.09 -52.76
CA LEU A 842 32.79 -7.79 -51.59
C LEU A 842 32.97 -9.29 -51.86
N SER A 843 32.12 -9.93 -52.66
CA SER A 843 32.26 -11.29 -53.09
C SER A 843 33.48 -11.46 -54.00
N ASP A 844 33.71 -10.57 -54.97
CA ASP A 844 34.87 -10.57 -55.87
C ASP A 844 36.21 -10.33 -55.09
N ILE A 845 36.17 -9.44 -54.10
CA ILE A 845 37.31 -9.21 -53.18
C ILE A 845 37.62 -10.47 -52.36
N ARG A 846 36.62 -11.16 -51.85
CA ARG A 846 36.78 -12.39 -51.08
C ARG A 846 37.36 -13.50 -51.91
N GLU A 847 36.87 -13.69 -53.11
CA GLU A 847 37.36 -14.71 -54.04
C GLU A 847 38.80 -14.48 -54.48
N ARG A 848 39.18 -13.23 -54.76
CA ARG A 848 40.55 -12.83 -55.07
C ARG A 848 41.49 -12.98 -53.88
N LEU A 849 41.07 -12.68 -52.66
CA LEU A 849 41.88 -12.90 -51.46
C LEU A 849 42.10 -14.38 -51.16
N LEU A 850 41.11 -15.24 -51.39
CA LEU A 850 41.19 -16.68 -51.17
C LEU A 850 42.10 -17.39 -52.25
N THR A 851 42.23 -16.82 -53.44
CA THR A 851 43.09 -17.35 -54.51
C THR A 851 44.55 -16.90 -54.44
N VAL A 852 44.88 -15.96 -53.53
CA VAL A 852 46.25 -15.49 -53.36
C VAL A 852 47.03 -16.41 -52.45
N ASN A 853 48.10 -17.03 -53.01
CA ASN A 853 49.07 -17.81 -52.22
C ASN A 853 50.12 -16.85 -51.63
N ILE A 854 49.98 -16.50 -50.36
CA ILE A 854 50.83 -15.52 -49.68
C ILE A 854 52.31 -15.94 -49.60
N ASP A 855 52.59 -17.24 -49.49
CA ASP A 855 53.90 -17.77 -49.30
C ASP A 855 54.79 -17.71 -50.60
N SER A 856 54.15 -17.45 -51.76
CA SER A 856 54.81 -17.34 -53.04
C SER A 856 54.99 -15.92 -53.59
N LEU A 857 54.48 -14.90 -52.86
CA LEU A 857 54.54 -13.51 -53.31
C LEU A 857 55.76 -12.75 -52.78
N THR A 858 56.41 -11.99 -53.64
CA THR A 858 57.38 -10.98 -53.19
C THR A 858 56.72 -9.79 -52.55
N PRO A 859 57.40 -9.03 -51.68
CA PRO A 859 56.77 -7.85 -51.00
C PRO A 859 56.20 -6.82 -51.97
N LEU A 860 56.79 -6.67 -53.15
CA LEU A 860 56.28 -5.75 -54.17
C LEU A 860 55.02 -6.24 -54.84
N GLU A 861 54.92 -7.53 -55.08
CA GLU A 861 53.73 -8.18 -55.67
C GLU A 861 52.56 -8.15 -54.64
N ALA A 862 52.87 -8.35 -53.36
CA ALA A 862 51.83 -8.23 -52.28
C ALA A 862 51.25 -6.80 -52.17
N LEU A 863 52.11 -5.79 -52.27
CA LEU A 863 51.68 -4.39 -52.30
C LEU A 863 50.83 -4.06 -53.54
N ASN A 864 51.21 -4.60 -54.71
CA ASN A 864 50.46 -4.38 -55.95
C ASN A 864 49.07 -5.07 -55.86
N LYS A 865 48.97 -6.25 -55.30
CA LYS A 865 47.74 -7.00 -55.10
C LYS A 865 46.80 -6.27 -54.08
N LEU A 866 47.36 -5.77 -53.00
CA LEU A 866 46.62 -4.96 -52.04
C LEU A 866 46.11 -3.66 -52.69
N SER A 867 46.91 -3.01 -53.52
CA SER A 867 46.48 -1.81 -54.24
C SER A 867 45.38 -2.11 -55.28
N GLU A 868 45.41 -3.24 -55.93
CA GLU A 868 44.36 -3.69 -56.84
C GLU A 868 43.05 -3.93 -56.12
N ILE A 869 43.07 -4.62 -54.98
CA ILE A 869 41.90 -4.85 -54.11
C ILE A 869 41.36 -3.53 -53.57
N GLN A 870 42.20 -2.61 -53.13
CA GLN A 870 41.79 -1.31 -52.68
C GLN A 870 41.14 -0.42 -53.78
N ARG A 871 41.52 -0.60 -55.02
CA ARG A 871 40.88 0.09 -56.16
C ARG A 871 39.45 -0.44 -56.38
N LEU A 872 39.18 -1.70 -56.21
CA LEU A 872 37.83 -2.27 -56.29
C LEU A 872 36.88 -1.71 -55.25
N LEU A 873 37.38 -1.37 -54.05
CA LEU A 873 36.59 -0.70 -53.02
C LEU A 873 36.32 0.81 -53.30
N LYS A 874 37.08 1.44 -54.21
CA LYS A 874 36.96 2.87 -54.51
C LYS A 874 36.23 3.14 -55.82
N THR A 875 35.77 2.15 -56.53
CA THR A 875 34.94 2.33 -57.73
C THR A 875 33.48 2.39 -57.27
N PRO A 876 32.73 3.51 -57.55
CA PRO A 876 31.39 3.74 -57.05
C PRO A 876 30.34 2.77 -57.59
#